data_54686f227e8de6a083f6d886075da3cf
#
_entry.id   54686f227e8de6a083f6d886075da3cf
#
_cell.length_a   1.000
_cell.length_b   1.000
_cell.length_c   1.000
_cell.angle_alpha   90.00
_cell.angle_beta   90.00
_cell.angle_gamma   90.00
#
_symmetry.space_group_name_H-M   'P 1'
#
loop_
_entity.id
_entity.type
_entity.pdbx_description
1 polymer ?
#
loop_
_entity_poly.entity_id
_entity_poly.type
_entity_poly.pdbx_seq_one_letter_code
_entity_poly.pdbx_strand_id
1 'polypeptide(L)'
;MTKYVYLFTEGNADMRNLLGGKGANLAEMTNIGLPVPQGFTITTEACTKYYEDGRTINDEIQSQINEYIVKMEEITGKKFGDKENPLLVSVRSGARASMPGMMDTILNLGLNEEVVNVLAEKSNNPRWAWDCYRRFIQMYSDVVMEVGKKYFEQLIDKMKEEKNVKLDVELTADDLKELAREFKEEYKSKIGEDFPDDPKEQLMGAIKAVFRSWDNPRANVYRRDNDIPYSWGTAVNVQSMAFGNMGDDCGTGVAFTRDPATGEKGLFGEFLTNAQGEDVVAGVRTPMKITEMADKFPEAFEEFKRVCATLEEHYRDMQDMEFTVEHGKLYMLQTRNGKITAQAALKIACDLVDEGMRTEEEAVLMIDPRNLDTLLHPQFDSKAIKAATPVGKGLGASPGAACGKIVFTAEDAATYGIGGKGEKVVLVRLETSPEDITGMKAAQGILTVRGGMTSHAAVVARGMGTCCVSGCGDIIMNEAKKEFTLAGKVYHEGDVISIDGTTGNIYDGAIPTVDATIAGEFGRVMAWANKYRKLGVRTNADTPKDTRKAIELGAEGIGLCRTEHMFFDEERIFNLRRMILSETVEDREKYLSLLIPYQKGDFKEMYKELKGLPMTVRYIDPPLHEFIPKTEAEMKELAEAMGITVEHIIDVCNELHEFNPMMGHRGCRLAVTYPEIARMQTRALMEAAIEVHEEEGYDIVPEIMIPLVGEVKELKYVKDIVVETAELVKKEKGSDMEYHIGTMIEIPRAALTADAIATEAEFFSFGTNDLTQMTFGFSRDDAGKFLGAYYEKKIYEQDPFARLDQVGVGQLVKMAADKGKATRPNIKLGICGEHGGDPSSVEFCHNIGLTYVSCSPYRVPIARLAAAQAAIKASK
;
A
#
# COMPACT_ATOMS: atom_id res chain seq x y z
N MET A 1 15.17 -37.14 2.50
CA MET A 1 15.90 -36.09 3.25
C MET A 1 15.72 -34.76 2.51
N THR A 2 15.19 -33.74 3.17
CA THR A 2 14.97 -32.43 2.57
C THR A 2 16.30 -31.72 2.36
N LYS A 3 16.49 -31.11 1.19
CA LYS A 3 17.68 -30.31 0.91
C LYS A 3 17.45 -28.88 1.36
N TYR A 4 18.18 -28.41 2.35
CA TYR A 4 18.05 -27.06 2.94
C TYR A 4 19.16 -26.11 2.49
N VAL A 5 20.22 -26.59 1.88
CA VAL A 5 21.35 -25.78 1.48
C VAL A 5 21.74 -26.06 0.04
N TYR A 6 21.98 -24.99 -0.71
CA TYR A 6 22.33 -25.05 -2.14
C TYR A 6 23.58 -24.20 -2.40
N LEU A 7 24.55 -24.77 -3.14
CA LEU A 7 25.60 -23.94 -3.72
C LEU A 7 25.01 -23.02 -4.79
N PHE A 8 25.66 -21.91 -5.08
CA PHE A 8 25.22 -21.02 -6.17
C PHE A 8 25.18 -21.78 -7.50
N THR A 9 26.07 -22.72 -7.71
CA THR A 9 26.10 -23.59 -8.92
C THR A 9 24.96 -24.61 -8.97
N GLU A 10 24.23 -24.80 -7.89
CA GLU A 10 23.12 -25.77 -7.80
C GLU A 10 21.73 -25.12 -7.96
N GLY A 11 21.67 -23.78 -8.01
CA GLY A 11 20.41 -23.04 -8.11
C GLY A 11 20.24 -22.31 -9.43
N ASN A 12 19.08 -21.67 -9.58
CA ASN A 12 18.77 -20.82 -10.75
C ASN A 12 17.69 -19.79 -10.38
N ALA A 13 17.36 -18.91 -11.32
CA ALA A 13 16.40 -17.84 -11.11
C ALA A 13 14.97 -18.31 -10.81
N ASP A 14 14.59 -19.51 -11.25
CA ASP A 14 13.26 -20.07 -11.02
C ASP A 14 13.06 -20.58 -9.59
N MET A 15 14.12 -20.66 -8.82
CA MET A 15 14.09 -21.12 -7.43
C MET A 15 13.91 -19.98 -6.41
N ARG A 16 13.33 -18.88 -6.84
CA ARG A 16 13.14 -17.69 -6.00
C ARG A 16 12.37 -17.99 -4.70
N ASN A 17 11.39 -18.87 -4.77
CA ASN A 17 10.60 -19.26 -3.60
C ASN A 17 11.44 -19.95 -2.52
N LEU A 18 12.45 -20.70 -2.95
CA LEU A 18 13.30 -21.49 -2.06
C LEU A 18 14.58 -20.75 -1.66
N LEU A 19 15.20 -20.06 -2.60
CA LEU A 19 16.49 -19.39 -2.40
C LEU A 19 16.35 -17.91 -2.04
N GLY A 20 15.13 -17.37 -2.08
CA GLY A 20 14.91 -15.94 -1.99
C GLY A 20 15.31 -15.22 -3.27
N GLY A 21 15.05 -13.92 -3.36
CA GLY A 21 15.40 -13.14 -4.54
C GLY A 21 16.91 -13.03 -4.75
N LYS A 22 17.65 -12.73 -3.69
CA LYS A 22 19.11 -12.60 -3.77
C LYS A 22 19.80 -13.92 -4.11
N GLY A 23 19.44 -14.99 -3.43
CA GLY A 23 20.03 -16.30 -3.65
C GLY A 23 19.79 -16.84 -5.06
N ALA A 24 18.57 -16.71 -5.56
CA ALA A 24 18.22 -17.12 -6.91
C ALA A 24 19.01 -16.33 -7.96
N ASN A 25 19.17 -15.03 -7.77
CA ASN A 25 19.94 -14.18 -8.69
C ASN A 25 21.45 -14.45 -8.62
N LEU A 26 22.00 -14.71 -7.45
CA LEU A 26 23.39 -15.12 -7.32
C LEU A 26 23.67 -16.44 -8.06
N ALA A 27 22.76 -17.40 -7.92
CA ALA A 27 22.83 -18.66 -8.64
C ALA A 27 22.74 -18.46 -10.15
N GLU A 28 21.80 -17.63 -10.60
CA GLU A 28 21.62 -17.35 -12.02
C GLU A 28 22.83 -16.65 -12.63
N MET A 29 23.36 -15.63 -11.98
CA MET A 29 24.58 -14.96 -12.43
C MET A 29 25.77 -15.93 -12.53
N THR A 30 25.89 -16.85 -11.59
CA THR A 30 26.93 -17.89 -11.60
C THR A 30 26.77 -18.79 -12.82
N ASN A 31 25.54 -19.23 -13.07
CA ASN A 31 25.23 -20.15 -14.19
C ASN A 31 25.47 -19.54 -15.56
N ILE A 32 25.27 -18.26 -15.74
CA ILE A 32 25.53 -17.56 -17.01
C ILE A 32 26.97 -17.09 -17.14
N GLY A 33 27.84 -17.49 -16.20
CA GLY A 33 29.27 -17.26 -16.28
C GLY A 33 29.77 -15.91 -15.83
N LEU A 34 29.01 -15.16 -15.04
CA LEU A 34 29.43 -13.87 -14.51
C LEU A 34 30.36 -14.05 -13.30
N PRO A 35 31.24 -13.07 -13.03
CA PRO A 35 32.20 -13.17 -11.93
C PRO A 35 31.54 -12.94 -10.58
N VAL A 36 31.03 -14.00 -9.98
CA VAL A 36 30.34 -13.96 -8.68
C VAL A 36 31.22 -14.66 -7.63
N PRO A 37 31.53 -14.01 -6.49
CA PRO A 37 32.17 -14.71 -5.40
C PRO A 37 31.29 -15.90 -4.97
N GLN A 38 31.87 -17.07 -4.88
CA GLN A 38 31.13 -18.30 -4.63
C GLN A 38 30.62 -18.43 -3.21
N GLY A 39 29.58 -19.22 -3.01
CA GLY A 39 28.97 -19.44 -1.73
C GLY A 39 27.78 -20.39 -1.81
N PHE A 40 26.99 -20.38 -0.78
CA PHE A 40 25.79 -21.20 -0.69
C PHE A 40 24.63 -20.42 -0.07
N THR A 41 23.42 -20.90 -0.34
CA THR A 41 22.18 -20.36 0.20
C THR A 41 21.52 -21.38 1.11
N ILE A 42 21.15 -20.95 2.31
CA ILE A 42 20.29 -21.71 3.22
C ILE A 42 18.86 -21.29 2.91
N THR A 43 17.99 -22.25 2.66
CA THR A 43 16.68 -22.01 2.06
C THR A 43 15.68 -21.33 2.99
N THR A 44 14.62 -20.79 2.40
CA THR A 44 13.45 -20.27 3.14
C THR A 44 12.75 -21.36 3.94
N GLU A 45 12.77 -22.60 3.47
CA GLU A 45 12.24 -23.75 4.20
C GLU A 45 13.00 -24.00 5.50
N ALA A 46 14.32 -23.79 5.51
CA ALA A 46 15.13 -23.88 6.73
C ALA A 46 14.71 -22.83 7.76
N CYS A 47 14.36 -21.62 7.30
CA CYS A 47 13.83 -20.56 8.16
C CYS A 47 12.49 -20.97 8.79
N THR A 48 11.59 -21.46 7.97
CA THR A 48 10.27 -21.95 8.45
C THR A 48 10.45 -23.05 9.48
N LYS A 49 11.34 -23.99 9.21
CA LYS A 49 11.66 -25.09 10.15
C LYS A 49 12.25 -24.59 11.46
N TYR A 50 13.11 -23.56 11.40
CA TYR A 50 13.68 -22.91 12.57
C TYR A 50 12.57 -22.41 13.52
N TYR A 51 11.52 -21.80 12.99
CA TYR A 51 10.40 -21.33 13.81
C TYR A 51 9.51 -22.46 14.30
N GLU A 52 9.28 -23.49 13.48
CA GLU A 52 8.52 -24.70 13.89
C GLU A 52 9.23 -25.42 15.04
N ASP A 53 10.54 -25.44 15.05
CA ASP A 53 11.37 -26.10 16.08
C ASP A 53 11.65 -25.19 17.28
N GLY A 54 10.86 -24.13 17.50
CA GLY A 54 11.01 -23.25 18.65
C GLY A 54 12.22 -22.35 18.62
N ARG A 55 12.54 -21.81 17.44
CA ARG A 55 13.69 -20.92 17.18
C ARG A 55 15.03 -21.60 17.40
N THR A 56 15.13 -22.84 16.94
CA THR A 56 16.37 -23.62 16.96
C THR A 56 16.66 -24.22 15.59
N ILE A 57 17.93 -24.35 15.25
CA ILE A 57 18.37 -25.01 14.03
C ILE A 57 18.54 -26.51 14.36
N ASN A 58 17.78 -27.37 13.69
CA ASN A 58 17.82 -28.80 13.94
C ASN A 58 19.11 -29.43 13.41
N ASP A 59 19.37 -30.68 13.81
CA ASP A 59 20.60 -31.40 13.45
C ASP A 59 20.71 -31.63 11.94
N GLU A 60 19.62 -31.84 11.22
CA GLU A 60 19.60 -32.03 9.77
C GLU A 60 20.10 -30.78 9.05
N ILE A 61 19.56 -29.63 9.41
CA ILE A 61 19.97 -28.33 8.83
C ILE A 61 21.43 -28.03 9.20
N GLN A 62 21.80 -28.22 10.47
CA GLN A 62 23.16 -28.00 10.96
C GLN A 62 24.17 -28.88 10.21
N SER A 63 23.84 -30.15 9.99
CA SER A 63 24.68 -31.10 9.25
C SER A 63 24.90 -30.64 7.81
N GLN A 64 23.84 -30.18 7.12
CA GLN A 64 23.96 -29.66 5.77
C GLN A 64 24.79 -28.39 5.72
N ILE A 65 24.62 -27.48 6.68
CA ILE A 65 25.45 -26.27 6.76
C ILE A 65 26.91 -26.64 6.89
N ASN A 66 27.26 -27.58 7.78
CA ASN A 66 28.63 -28.04 7.98
C ASN A 66 29.21 -28.64 6.72
N GLU A 67 28.45 -29.47 6.03
CA GLU A 67 28.86 -30.08 4.75
C GLU A 67 29.13 -29.00 3.67
N TYR A 68 28.27 -27.98 3.57
CA TYR A 68 28.40 -26.94 2.56
C TYR A 68 29.53 -25.94 2.89
N ILE A 69 29.87 -25.76 4.14
CA ILE A 69 31.08 -25.01 4.54
C ILE A 69 32.29 -25.70 3.94
N VAL A 70 32.39 -27.04 4.09
CA VAL A 70 33.49 -27.80 3.51
C VAL A 70 33.55 -27.68 1.99
N LYS A 71 32.38 -27.77 1.32
CA LYS A 71 32.32 -27.60 -0.14
C LYS A 71 32.76 -26.20 -0.56
N MET A 72 32.39 -25.18 0.19
CA MET A 72 32.80 -23.81 -0.08
C MET A 72 34.32 -23.64 0.12
N GLU A 73 34.87 -24.24 1.13
CA GLU A 73 36.32 -24.26 1.34
C GLU A 73 37.07 -24.90 0.17
N GLU A 74 36.56 -26.01 -0.38
CA GLU A 74 37.13 -26.68 -1.54
C GLU A 74 37.06 -25.79 -2.80
N ILE A 75 35.89 -25.12 -3.04
CA ILE A 75 35.68 -24.24 -4.20
C ILE A 75 36.59 -23.02 -4.14
N THR A 76 36.73 -22.41 -3.00
CA THR A 76 37.53 -21.19 -2.82
C THR A 76 39.02 -21.46 -2.62
N GLY A 77 39.38 -22.66 -2.24
CA GLY A 77 40.78 -23.00 -1.84
C GLY A 77 41.19 -22.35 -0.54
N LYS A 78 40.26 -21.87 0.25
CA LYS A 78 40.48 -21.19 1.53
C LYS A 78 39.71 -21.91 2.64
N LYS A 79 40.16 -21.81 3.86
CA LYS A 79 39.52 -22.47 5.01
C LYS A 79 39.19 -21.47 6.11
N PHE A 80 38.11 -21.72 6.83
CA PHE A 80 37.75 -20.93 8.00
C PHE A 80 38.79 -21.10 9.11
N GLY A 81 39.28 -19.97 9.63
CA GLY A 81 40.25 -19.96 10.71
C GLY A 81 41.66 -20.49 10.36
N ASP A 82 41.95 -20.69 9.07
CA ASP A 82 43.23 -21.22 8.63
C ASP A 82 44.37 -20.23 8.90
N LYS A 83 45.50 -20.78 9.25
CA LYS A 83 46.73 -20.01 9.50
C LYS A 83 47.50 -19.67 8.23
N GLU A 84 47.16 -20.32 7.13
CA GLU A 84 47.84 -20.11 5.84
C GLU A 84 47.00 -19.36 4.83
N ASN A 85 45.75 -19.76 4.68
CA ASN A 85 44.84 -19.15 3.69
C ASN A 85 43.39 -19.06 4.22
N PRO A 86 43.12 -18.11 5.10
CA PRO A 86 41.84 -18.03 5.78
C PRO A 86 40.70 -17.57 4.84
N LEU A 87 39.54 -18.23 4.98
CA LEU A 87 38.32 -17.84 4.32
C LEU A 87 37.56 -16.81 5.15
N LEU A 88 37.16 -15.74 4.53
CA LEU A 88 36.20 -14.79 5.10
C LEU A 88 34.92 -14.79 4.27
N VAL A 89 33.76 -14.67 4.92
CA VAL A 89 32.46 -14.67 4.25
C VAL A 89 31.59 -13.52 4.70
N SER A 90 30.63 -13.18 3.86
CA SER A 90 29.50 -12.36 4.23
C SER A 90 28.28 -13.24 4.47
N VAL A 91 27.37 -12.78 5.33
CA VAL A 91 26.06 -13.40 5.55
C VAL A 91 25.00 -12.35 5.26
N ARG A 92 24.12 -12.66 4.34
CA ARG A 92 23.05 -11.76 3.89
C ARG A 92 21.71 -12.45 3.95
N SER A 93 20.68 -11.72 4.36
CA SER A 93 19.31 -12.18 4.24
C SER A 93 18.83 -12.08 2.79
N GLY A 94 17.85 -12.91 2.44
CA GLY A 94 17.24 -12.85 1.12
C GLY A 94 15.85 -13.42 1.16
N ALA A 95 14.84 -12.56 1.31
CA ALA A 95 13.44 -12.97 1.23
C ALA A 95 13.00 -13.11 -0.23
N ARG A 96 11.90 -13.80 -0.44
CA ARG A 96 11.26 -13.96 -1.76
C ARG A 96 10.90 -12.60 -2.36
N ALA A 97 10.42 -11.68 -1.52
CA ALA A 97 10.17 -10.29 -1.89
C ALA A 97 11.22 -9.37 -1.25
N SER A 98 11.55 -8.28 -1.92
CA SER A 98 12.52 -7.31 -1.39
C SER A 98 11.99 -6.63 -0.12
N MET A 99 12.79 -6.63 0.94
CA MET A 99 12.47 -6.01 2.23
C MET A 99 13.64 -5.10 2.67
N PRO A 100 13.76 -3.90 2.09
CA PRO A 100 14.92 -3.04 2.34
C PRO A 100 14.99 -2.56 3.79
N GLY A 101 16.20 -2.59 4.35
CA GLY A 101 16.45 -2.09 5.71
C GLY A 101 15.83 -2.91 6.84
N MET A 102 15.16 -4.02 6.52
CA MET A 102 14.53 -4.88 7.53
C MET A 102 15.46 -5.98 8.03
N MET A 103 16.41 -6.39 7.19
CA MET A 103 17.35 -7.47 7.49
C MET A 103 18.73 -7.04 7.04
N ASP A 104 19.71 -7.21 7.93
CA ASP A 104 21.04 -6.66 7.76
C ASP A 104 22.03 -7.66 7.15
N THR A 105 23.13 -7.10 6.64
CA THR A 105 24.27 -7.85 6.12
C THR A 105 25.38 -7.87 7.16
N ILE A 106 26.07 -9.00 7.31
CA ILE A 106 27.24 -9.12 8.17
C ILE A 106 28.42 -9.48 7.27
N LEU A 107 29.47 -8.66 7.34
CA LEU A 107 30.70 -8.83 6.54
C LEU A 107 31.83 -9.36 7.38
N ASN A 108 32.84 -9.91 6.72
CA ASN A 108 34.12 -10.28 7.31
C ASN A 108 34.02 -11.38 8.38
N LEU A 109 33.04 -12.26 8.29
CA LEU A 109 32.97 -13.43 9.20
C LEU A 109 34.17 -14.36 8.99
N GLY A 110 34.71 -14.84 10.09
CA GLY A 110 35.86 -15.68 10.12
C GLY A 110 37.07 -15.01 10.75
N LEU A 111 36.97 -13.71 11.10
CA LEU A 111 38.09 -12.96 11.70
C LEU A 111 38.20 -13.21 13.20
N ASN A 112 39.43 -13.40 13.62
CA ASN A 112 39.90 -13.35 15.00
C ASN A 112 41.31 -12.77 14.97
N GLU A 113 41.95 -12.56 16.12
CA GLU A 113 43.26 -11.93 16.15
C GLU A 113 44.32 -12.71 15.36
N GLU A 114 44.29 -14.03 15.41
CA GLU A 114 45.19 -14.88 14.66
C GLU A 114 45.01 -14.72 13.14
N VAL A 115 43.79 -14.77 12.69
CA VAL A 115 43.44 -14.61 11.27
C VAL A 115 43.79 -13.20 10.77
N VAL A 116 43.54 -12.18 11.57
CA VAL A 116 43.88 -10.80 11.23
C VAL A 116 45.38 -10.65 11.01
N ASN A 117 46.20 -11.23 11.89
CA ASN A 117 47.65 -11.19 11.75
C ASN A 117 48.14 -11.93 10.49
N VAL A 118 47.55 -13.08 10.18
CA VAL A 118 47.81 -13.81 8.93
C VAL A 118 47.48 -12.96 7.69
N LEU A 119 46.29 -12.33 7.67
CA LEU A 119 45.88 -11.48 6.57
C LEU A 119 46.73 -10.21 6.45
N ALA A 120 47.11 -9.62 7.56
CA ALA A 120 47.99 -8.45 7.57
C ALA A 120 49.34 -8.74 6.94
N GLU A 121 49.92 -9.88 7.29
CA GLU A 121 51.22 -10.32 6.76
C GLU A 121 51.10 -10.74 5.28
N LYS A 122 50.12 -11.56 4.94
CA LYS A 122 49.91 -12.09 3.59
C LYS A 122 49.56 -11.00 2.57
N SER A 123 48.76 -10.03 2.93
CA SER A 123 48.38 -8.91 2.06
C SER A 123 49.42 -7.79 2.03
N ASN A 124 50.38 -7.82 2.96
CA ASN A 124 51.26 -6.70 3.22
C ASN A 124 50.52 -5.38 3.48
N ASN A 125 49.31 -5.48 4.06
CA ASN A 125 48.44 -4.35 4.36
C ASN A 125 47.79 -4.52 5.74
N PRO A 126 48.57 -4.27 6.83
CA PRO A 126 48.03 -4.42 8.18
C PRO A 126 46.83 -3.50 8.46
N ARG A 127 46.82 -2.31 7.87
CA ARG A 127 45.71 -1.35 8.05
C ARG A 127 44.39 -1.95 7.54
N TRP A 128 44.42 -2.54 6.37
CA TRP A 128 43.23 -3.19 5.80
C TRP A 128 42.74 -4.34 6.72
N ALA A 129 43.62 -5.19 7.15
CA ALA A 129 43.23 -6.33 7.97
C ALA A 129 42.60 -5.90 9.30
N TRP A 130 43.18 -4.91 9.98
CA TRP A 130 42.66 -4.41 11.24
C TRP A 130 41.38 -3.59 11.03
N ASP A 131 41.24 -2.90 9.92
CA ASP A 131 39.98 -2.21 9.56
C ASP A 131 38.85 -3.22 9.34
N CYS A 132 39.12 -4.31 8.65
CA CYS A 132 38.15 -5.40 8.48
C CYS A 132 37.72 -5.99 9.81
N TYR A 133 38.67 -6.15 10.74
CA TYR A 133 38.36 -6.72 12.05
C TYR A 133 37.52 -5.79 12.91
N ARG A 134 37.84 -4.51 12.99
CA ARG A 134 37.05 -3.56 13.75
C ARG A 134 35.65 -3.45 13.18
N ARG A 135 35.48 -3.44 11.86
CA ARG A 135 34.19 -3.41 11.17
C ARG A 135 33.38 -4.66 11.52
N PHE A 136 34.04 -5.81 11.50
CA PHE A 136 33.37 -7.06 11.84
C PHE A 136 32.86 -7.08 13.28
N ILE A 137 33.68 -6.65 14.23
CA ILE A 137 33.29 -6.58 15.64
C ILE A 137 32.07 -5.66 15.81
N GLN A 138 32.11 -4.49 15.22
CA GLN A 138 31.01 -3.53 15.27
C GLN A 138 29.73 -4.12 14.68
N MET A 139 29.83 -4.65 13.48
CA MET A 139 28.69 -5.17 12.74
C MET A 139 28.08 -6.41 13.42
N TYR A 140 28.92 -7.33 13.89
CA TYR A 140 28.47 -8.49 14.63
C TYR A 140 27.79 -8.09 15.95
N SER A 141 28.37 -7.16 16.67
CA SER A 141 27.79 -6.65 17.91
C SER A 141 26.44 -5.96 17.70
N ASP A 142 26.31 -5.14 16.65
CA ASP A 142 25.08 -4.42 16.32
C ASP A 142 23.98 -5.37 15.79
N VAL A 143 24.32 -6.16 14.80
CA VAL A 143 23.33 -6.97 14.07
C VAL A 143 23.01 -8.29 14.79
N VAL A 144 24.03 -9.02 15.20
CA VAL A 144 23.84 -10.34 15.82
C VAL A 144 23.44 -10.23 17.28
N MET A 145 24.08 -9.35 18.01
CA MET A 145 23.92 -9.24 19.48
C MET A 145 23.07 -8.05 19.92
N GLU A 146 22.61 -7.23 18.98
CA GLU A 146 21.71 -6.09 19.24
C GLU A 146 22.25 -5.06 20.24
N VAL A 147 23.57 -4.89 20.27
CA VAL A 147 24.22 -3.93 21.18
C VAL A 147 23.99 -2.48 20.75
N GLY A 148 23.81 -2.24 19.47
CA GLY A 148 23.67 -0.88 18.94
C GLY A 148 25.00 -0.27 18.50
N LYS A 149 25.05 0.12 17.24
CA LYS A 149 26.29 0.65 16.63
C LYS A 149 26.75 1.98 17.22
N LYS A 150 25.88 2.75 17.85
CA LYS A 150 26.19 4.06 18.42
C LYS A 150 27.35 4.02 19.44
N TYR A 151 27.44 2.97 20.22
CA TYR A 151 28.48 2.81 21.22
C TYR A 151 29.86 2.68 20.55
N PHE A 152 29.91 2.00 19.44
CA PHE A 152 31.15 1.80 18.66
C PHE A 152 31.51 3.04 17.86
N GLU A 153 30.53 3.73 17.30
CA GLU A 153 30.72 4.99 16.59
C GLU A 153 31.31 6.06 17.52
N GLN A 154 30.86 6.10 18.78
CA GLN A 154 31.41 7.00 19.79
C GLN A 154 32.90 6.70 20.06
N LEU A 155 33.29 5.46 20.07
CA LEU A 155 34.70 5.08 20.25
C LEU A 155 35.57 5.47 19.06
N ILE A 156 35.05 5.33 17.84
CA ILE A 156 35.71 5.78 16.61
C ILE A 156 35.89 7.30 16.63
N ASP A 157 34.81 8.04 16.95
CA ASP A 157 34.84 9.50 16.99
C ASP A 157 35.82 10.02 18.03
N LYS A 158 35.86 9.41 19.19
CA LYS A 158 36.82 9.71 20.24
C LYS A 158 38.26 9.49 19.76
N MET A 159 38.54 8.39 19.09
CA MET A 159 39.88 8.12 18.56
C MET A 159 40.29 9.10 17.48
N LYS A 160 39.35 9.44 16.57
CA LYS A 160 39.61 10.47 15.54
C LYS A 160 39.94 11.81 16.16
N GLU A 161 39.23 12.19 17.20
CA GLU A 161 39.51 13.43 17.94
C GLU A 161 40.88 13.41 18.60
N GLU A 162 41.22 12.34 19.31
CA GLU A 162 42.53 12.15 19.96
C GLU A 162 43.70 12.17 18.97
N LYS A 163 43.47 11.63 17.77
CA LYS A 163 44.49 11.54 16.71
C LYS A 163 44.45 12.72 15.74
N ASN A 164 43.50 13.64 15.93
CA ASN A 164 43.31 14.82 15.09
C ASN A 164 43.11 14.48 13.62
N VAL A 165 42.29 13.47 13.32
CA VAL A 165 41.92 13.06 11.96
C VAL A 165 40.41 13.20 11.78
N LYS A 166 39.95 13.32 10.53
CA LYS A 166 38.52 13.50 10.21
C LYS A 166 37.89 12.27 9.60
N LEU A 167 38.66 11.47 8.86
CA LEU A 167 38.16 10.30 8.14
C LEU A 167 38.70 9.02 8.71
N ASP A 168 37.92 7.94 8.66
CA ASP A 168 38.32 6.62 9.09
C ASP A 168 39.59 6.13 8.37
N VAL A 169 39.68 6.47 7.08
CA VAL A 169 40.82 6.08 6.23
C VAL A 169 42.16 6.70 6.70
N GLU A 170 42.13 7.73 7.51
CA GLU A 170 43.32 8.39 8.08
C GLU A 170 43.86 7.71 9.32
N LEU A 171 43.10 6.79 9.93
CA LEU A 171 43.58 6.01 11.07
C LEU A 171 44.63 4.98 10.63
N THR A 172 45.65 4.83 11.44
CA THR A 172 46.76 3.90 11.16
C THR A 172 46.39 2.46 11.54
N ALA A 173 47.19 1.49 11.12
CA ALA A 173 47.00 0.09 11.50
C ALA A 173 47.03 -0.09 13.05
N ASP A 174 47.94 0.61 13.75
CA ASP A 174 48.02 0.57 15.22
C ASP A 174 46.77 1.21 15.86
N ASP A 175 46.27 2.30 15.31
CA ASP A 175 45.01 2.93 15.75
C ASP A 175 43.83 1.95 15.63
N LEU A 176 43.73 1.27 14.51
CA LEU A 176 42.64 0.32 14.25
C LEU A 176 42.76 -0.93 15.13
N LYS A 177 43.99 -1.36 15.43
CA LYS A 177 44.22 -2.46 16.35
C LYS A 177 43.77 -2.12 17.77
N GLU A 178 44.09 -0.91 18.23
CA GLU A 178 43.63 -0.41 19.54
C GLU A 178 42.09 -0.26 19.55
N LEU A 179 41.53 0.26 18.45
CA LEU A 179 40.10 0.42 18.31
C LEU A 179 39.39 -0.95 18.36
N ALA A 180 39.92 -1.97 17.71
CA ALA A 180 39.40 -3.34 17.78
C ALA A 180 39.42 -3.88 19.22
N ARG A 181 40.46 -3.58 19.97
CA ARG A 181 40.59 -3.95 21.40
C ARG A 181 39.45 -3.25 22.20
N GLU A 182 39.28 -1.96 22.01
CA GLU A 182 38.22 -1.19 22.67
C GLU A 182 36.84 -1.72 22.31
N PHE A 183 36.62 -2.10 21.06
CA PHE A 183 35.36 -2.70 20.60
C PHE A 183 35.07 -4.03 21.30
N LYS A 184 36.08 -4.87 21.48
CA LYS A 184 35.91 -6.13 22.22
C LYS A 184 35.58 -5.87 23.68
N GLU A 185 36.20 -4.86 24.30
CA GLU A 185 35.87 -4.48 25.68
C GLU A 185 34.43 -3.97 25.78
N GLU A 186 33.97 -3.17 24.83
CA GLU A 186 32.60 -2.68 24.77
C GLU A 186 31.61 -3.84 24.60
N TYR A 187 31.92 -4.79 23.72
CA TYR A 187 31.15 -6.01 23.54
C TYR A 187 31.01 -6.78 24.86
N LYS A 188 32.13 -7.03 25.53
CA LYS A 188 32.17 -7.74 26.81
C LYS A 188 31.38 -7.00 27.90
N SER A 189 31.52 -5.69 27.96
CA SER A 189 30.76 -4.84 28.89
C SER A 189 29.24 -4.96 28.71
N LYS A 190 28.76 -5.03 27.47
CA LYS A 190 27.33 -5.09 27.14
C LYS A 190 26.76 -6.50 27.18
N ILE A 191 27.53 -7.51 26.78
CA ILE A 191 27.07 -8.90 26.62
C ILE A 191 27.45 -9.77 27.82
N GLY A 192 28.56 -9.46 28.50
CA GLY A 192 29.07 -10.25 29.63
C GLY A 192 29.97 -11.42 29.26
N GLU A 193 30.23 -11.63 27.98
CA GLU A 193 31.09 -12.68 27.44
C GLU A 193 32.10 -12.08 26.48
N ASP A 194 33.19 -12.80 26.26
CA ASP A 194 34.20 -12.41 25.28
C ASP A 194 33.64 -12.49 23.85
N PHE A 195 34.12 -11.63 22.95
CA PHE A 195 33.77 -11.69 21.54
C PHE A 195 34.17 -13.05 20.95
N PRO A 196 33.31 -13.75 20.19
CA PRO A 196 33.60 -15.10 19.71
C PRO A 196 34.75 -15.13 18.73
N ASP A 197 35.72 -15.99 19.00
CA ASP A 197 36.92 -16.20 18.20
C ASP A 197 36.79 -17.37 17.19
N ASP A 198 35.89 -18.32 17.45
CA ASP A 198 35.64 -19.44 16.53
C ASP A 198 34.84 -18.99 15.31
N PRO A 199 35.41 -19.10 14.09
CA PRO A 199 34.70 -18.71 12.86
C PRO A 199 33.37 -19.43 12.65
N LYS A 200 33.26 -20.68 13.03
CA LYS A 200 32.02 -21.45 12.89
C LYS A 200 30.93 -20.96 13.85
N GLU A 201 31.34 -20.63 15.08
CA GLU A 201 30.42 -20.03 16.06
C GLU A 201 29.92 -18.67 15.57
N GLN A 202 30.82 -17.85 15.01
CA GLN A 202 30.46 -16.56 14.40
C GLN A 202 29.45 -16.75 13.27
N LEU A 203 29.70 -17.68 12.38
CA LEU A 203 28.81 -17.97 11.24
C LEU A 203 27.44 -18.43 11.70
N MET A 204 27.37 -19.34 12.64
CA MET A 204 26.08 -19.81 13.16
C MET A 204 25.31 -18.72 13.89
N GLY A 205 26.00 -17.85 14.63
CA GLY A 205 25.41 -16.68 15.25
C GLY A 205 24.78 -15.74 14.24
N ALA A 206 25.49 -15.49 13.15
CA ALA A 206 25.00 -14.66 12.04
C ALA A 206 23.78 -15.28 11.34
N ILE A 207 23.80 -16.57 11.06
CA ILE A 207 22.70 -17.30 10.43
C ILE A 207 21.44 -17.22 11.29
N LYS A 208 21.59 -17.47 12.59
CA LYS A 208 20.47 -17.37 13.55
C LYS A 208 19.93 -15.94 13.62
N ALA A 209 20.78 -14.95 13.57
CA ALA A 209 20.37 -13.54 13.57
C ALA A 209 19.52 -13.20 12.36
N VAL A 210 19.88 -13.69 11.18
CA VAL A 210 19.10 -13.50 9.96
C VAL A 210 17.73 -14.16 10.11
N PHE A 211 17.66 -15.38 10.60
CA PHE A 211 16.37 -16.05 10.82
C PHE A 211 15.51 -15.29 11.84
N ARG A 212 16.11 -14.81 12.94
CA ARG A 212 15.38 -13.99 13.94
C ARG A 212 14.84 -12.69 13.36
N SER A 213 15.57 -12.07 12.43
CA SER A 213 15.16 -10.80 11.82
C SER A 213 13.84 -10.90 11.06
N TRP A 214 13.48 -12.09 10.58
CA TRP A 214 12.21 -12.31 9.90
C TRP A 214 11.00 -11.99 10.77
N ASP A 215 11.11 -12.23 12.08
CA ASP A 215 10.01 -12.03 13.05
C ASP A 215 10.26 -10.81 13.95
N ASN A 216 11.05 -9.84 13.55
CA ASN A 216 11.18 -8.61 14.33
C ASN A 216 9.98 -7.68 14.06
N PRO A 217 9.66 -6.74 14.97
CA PRO A 217 8.50 -5.85 14.82
C PRO A 217 8.47 -5.06 13.52
N ARG A 218 9.61 -4.54 13.09
CA ARG A 218 9.71 -3.77 11.83
C ARG A 218 9.42 -4.64 10.60
N ALA A 219 9.96 -5.85 10.57
CA ALA A 219 9.72 -6.79 9.48
C ALA A 219 8.26 -7.22 9.44
N ASN A 220 7.65 -7.44 10.60
CA ASN A 220 6.23 -7.80 10.70
C ASN A 220 5.33 -6.70 10.12
N VAL A 221 5.60 -5.44 10.47
CA VAL A 221 4.85 -4.30 9.92
C VAL A 221 5.04 -4.19 8.41
N TYR A 222 6.28 -4.28 7.95
CA TYR A 222 6.58 -4.21 6.52
C TYR A 222 5.87 -5.31 5.72
N ARG A 223 5.91 -6.54 6.23
CA ARG A 223 5.24 -7.66 5.56
C ARG A 223 3.73 -7.44 5.47
N ARG A 224 3.11 -6.98 6.54
CA ARG A 224 1.68 -6.68 6.56
C ARG A 224 1.32 -5.61 5.53
N ASP A 225 2.10 -4.54 5.49
CA ASP A 225 1.85 -3.42 4.58
C ASP A 225 2.09 -3.79 3.11
N ASN A 226 2.91 -4.79 2.85
CA ASN A 226 3.27 -5.21 1.48
C ASN A 226 2.76 -6.61 1.11
N ASP A 227 1.86 -7.18 1.92
CA ASP A 227 1.23 -8.49 1.67
C ASP A 227 2.18 -9.65 1.48
N ILE A 228 3.20 -9.68 2.28
CA ILE A 228 4.18 -10.75 2.29
C ILE A 228 3.78 -11.74 3.39
N PRO A 229 3.34 -12.97 3.04
CA PRO A 229 2.95 -13.95 4.03
C PRO A 229 4.11 -14.33 4.97
N TYR A 230 3.80 -14.46 6.24
CA TYR A 230 4.78 -14.89 7.24
C TYR A 230 5.41 -16.25 6.90
N SER A 231 4.60 -17.15 6.29
CA SER A 231 5.01 -18.49 5.91
C SER A 231 6.12 -18.55 4.86
N TRP A 232 6.39 -17.43 4.17
CA TRP A 232 7.44 -17.41 3.15
C TRP A 232 8.85 -17.57 3.72
N GLY A 233 9.11 -17.00 4.90
CA GLY A 233 10.45 -17.02 5.50
C GLY A 233 11.48 -16.23 4.72
N THR A 234 12.72 -16.25 5.21
CA THR A 234 13.87 -15.65 4.55
C THR A 234 14.95 -16.71 4.31
N ALA A 235 15.64 -16.61 3.19
CA ALA A 235 16.86 -17.38 2.96
C ALA A 235 18.07 -16.65 3.55
N VAL A 236 19.16 -17.38 3.71
CA VAL A 236 20.45 -16.86 4.17
C VAL A 236 21.51 -17.16 3.13
N ASN A 237 22.17 -16.12 2.62
CA ASN A 237 23.26 -16.27 1.67
C ASN A 237 24.60 -16.13 2.37
N VAL A 238 25.42 -17.18 2.28
CA VAL A 238 26.80 -17.21 2.79
C VAL A 238 27.72 -17.15 1.59
N GLN A 239 28.45 -16.06 1.44
CA GLN A 239 29.23 -15.78 0.25
C GLN A 239 30.68 -15.42 0.60
N SER A 240 31.64 -15.90 -0.16
CA SER A 240 33.06 -15.51 0.03
C SER A 240 33.22 -14.02 -0.20
N MET A 241 34.07 -13.39 0.62
CA MET A 241 34.31 -11.95 0.50
C MET A 241 35.14 -11.60 -0.72
N ALA A 242 34.79 -10.48 -1.34
CA ALA A 242 35.61 -9.71 -2.26
C ALA A 242 35.84 -8.35 -1.62
N PHE A 243 37.06 -7.86 -1.61
CA PHE A 243 37.44 -6.68 -0.82
C PHE A 243 37.67 -5.46 -1.70
N GLY A 244 36.82 -4.46 -1.56
CA GLY A 244 36.95 -3.16 -2.20
C GLY A 244 37.86 -2.19 -1.41
N ASN A 245 38.35 -2.57 -0.26
CA ASN A 245 39.11 -1.72 0.67
C ASN A 245 40.58 -2.15 0.90
N MET A 246 41.14 -2.89 -0.03
CA MET A 246 42.56 -3.32 0.06
C MET A 246 43.59 -2.33 -0.49
N GLY A 247 43.13 -1.19 -1.01
CA GLY A 247 44.00 -0.17 -1.60
C GLY A 247 43.29 0.61 -2.67
N ASP A 248 44.01 1.50 -3.33
CA ASP A 248 43.49 2.41 -4.35
C ASP A 248 43.13 1.71 -5.68
N ASP A 249 43.56 0.49 -5.87
CA ASP A 249 43.22 -0.38 -7.00
C ASP A 249 41.96 -1.22 -6.72
N CYS A 250 41.30 -0.94 -5.61
CA CYS A 250 40.06 -1.60 -5.17
C CYS A 250 38.93 -0.56 -5.03
N GLY A 251 37.69 -1.04 -5.09
CA GLY A 251 36.54 -0.20 -4.91
C GLY A 251 35.25 -0.99 -4.82
N THR A 252 34.16 -0.29 -4.58
CA THR A 252 32.84 -0.88 -4.52
C THR A 252 31.82 0.11 -5.05
N GLY A 253 30.68 -0.39 -5.54
CA GLY A 253 29.64 0.49 -6.06
C GLY A 253 28.29 -0.18 -6.19
N VAL A 254 27.31 0.70 -6.45
CA VAL A 254 25.95 0.33 -6.76
C VAL A 254 25.54 1.03 -8.05
N ALA A 255 24.85 0.34 -8.93
CA ALA A 255 24.46 0.91 -10.21
C ALA A 255 23.15 0.33 -10.70
N PHE A 256 22.50 1.13 -11.55
CA PHE A 256 21.28 0.77 -12.27
C PHE A 256 21.53 0.82 -13.76
N THR A 257 20.91 -0.07 -14.51
CA THR A 257 20.99 -0.06 -15.98
C THR A 257 20.15 1.05 -16.61
N ARG A 258 19.18 1.56 -15.84
CA ARG A 258 18.34 2.70 -16.23
C ARG A 258 18.11 3.59 -15.02
N ASP A 259 17.83 4.87 -15.24
CA ASP A 259 17.58 5.80 -14.14
C ASP A 259 16.34 5.35 -13.34
N PRO A 260 16.47 5.04 -12.05
CA PRO A 260 15.36 4.58 -11.23
C PRO A 260 14.31 5.67 -10.97
N ALA A 261 14.62 6.94 -11.20
CA ALA A 261 13.69 8.04 -11.01
C ALA A 261 12.95 8.40 -12.30
N THR A 262 13.62 8.37 -13.45
CA THR A 262 13.06 8.81 -14.73
C THR A 262 12.83 7.70 -15.74
N GLY A 263 13.50 6.59 -15.60
CA GLY A 263 13.45 5.47 -16.54
C GLY A 263 14.37 5.61 -17.74
N GLU A 264 15.16 6.67 -17.83
CA GLU A 264 16.09 6.86 -18.94
C GLU A 264 17.15 5.76 -19.01
N LYS A 265 17.40 5.27 -20.22
CA LYS A 265 18.39 4.22 -20.48
C LYS A 265 19.81 4.74 -20.27
N GLY A 266 20.64 3.98 -19.56
CA GLY A 266 22.02 4.29 -19.30
C GLY A 266 22.43 3.92 -17.89
N LEU A 267 23.73 3.74 -17.66
CA LEU A 267 24.25 3.44 -16.34
C LEU A 267 24.07 4.63 -15.40
N PHE A 268 23.48 4.36 -14.25
CA PHE A 268 23.18 5.32 -13.21
C PHE A 268 23.62 4.73 -11.87
N GLY A 269 24.45 5.44 -11.13
CA GLY A 269 24.92 4.91 -9.86
C GLY A 269 26.17 5.59 -9.34
N GLU A 270 26.74 4.98 -8.32
CA GLU A 270 27.84 5.55 -7.55
C GLU A 270 28.87 4.48 -7.20
N PHE A 271 30.13 4.89 -7.05
CA PHE A 271 31.17 4.02 -6.55
C PHE A 271 32.16 4.78 -5.66
N LEU A 272 32.88 4.05 -4.85
CA LEU A 272 33.97 4.53 -4.01
C LEU A 272 35.22 3.69 -4.24
N THR A 273 36.36 4.33 -4.31
CA THR A 273 37.66 3.64 -4.26
C THR A 273 38.01 3.33 -2.80
N ASN A 274 38.75 2.26 -2.59
CA ASN A 274 39.23 1.86 -1.29
C ASN A 274 38.15 1.87 -0.21
N ALA A 275 37.05 1.12 -0.46
CA ALA A 275 35.84 1.12 0.37
C ALA A 275 35.14 -0.23 0.35
N GLN A 276 34.37 -0.52 1.39
CA GLN A 276 33.41 -1.62 1.39
C GLN A 276 32.00 -1.09 1.07
N GLY A 277 31.08 -1.98 0.73
CA GLY A 277 29.74 -1.61 0.27
C GLY A 277 28.97 -0.70 1.25
N GLU A 278 29.14 -0.90 2.54
CA GLU A 278 28.52 -0.07 3.57
C GLU A 278 28.93 1.40 3.51
N ASP A 279 30.13 1.70 3.02
CA ASP A 279 30.66 3.06 2.93
C ASP A 279 29.94 3.91 1.87
N VAL A 280 29.42 3.25 0.82
CA VAL A 280 28.65 3.93 -0.23
C VAL A 280 27.33 4.45 0.34
N VAL A 281 26.68 3.66 1.18
CA VAL A 281 25.38 3.96 1.77
C VAL A 281 25.49 4.90 2.97
N ALA A 282 26.56 4.77 3.75
CA ALA A 282 26.75 5.51 5.01
C ALA A 282 26.97 7.02 4.81
N GLY A 283 27.34 7.45 3.61
CA GLY A 283 27.56 8.87 3.30
C GLY A 283 28.75 9.53 4.01
N VAL A 284 29.65 8.73 4.57
CA VAL A 284 30.86 9.23 5.26
C VAL A 284 31.86 9.85 4.30
N ARG A 285 31.90 9.34 3.07
CA ARG A 285 32.69 9.87 1.95
C ARG A 285 31.75 10.18 0.80
N THR A 286 32.07 11.20 0.01
CA THR A 286 31.28 11.55 -1.19
C THR A 286 31.55 10.53 -2.30
N PRO A 287 30.53 9.75 -2.72
CA PRO A 287 30.72 8.80 -3.83
C PRO A 287 30.95 9.51 -5.15
N MET A 288 31.68 8.86 -6.05
CA MET A 288 31.83 9.30 -7.43
C MET A 288 30.70 8.72 -8.29
N LYS A 289 30.36 9.40 -9.37
CA LYS A 289 29.38 8.88 -10.34
C LYS A 289 29.94 7.63 -11.00
N ILE A 290 29.07 6.67 -11.29
CA ILE A 290 29.47 5.39 -11.91
C ILE A 290 30.24 5.58 -13.21
N THR A 291 29.92 6.62 -13.99
CA THR A 291 30.62 6.93 -15.26
C THR A 291 32.09 7.33 -15.03
N GLU A 292 32.43 7.85 -13.88
CA GLU A 292 33.80 8.21 -13.51
C GLU A 292 34.67 6.98 -13.19
N MET A 293 34.03 5.81 -13.02
CA MET A 293 34.76 4.55 -12.84
C MET A 293 35.68 4.22 -14.03
N ALA A 294 35.33 4.69 -15.22
CA ALA A 294 36.15 4.52 -16.42
C ALA A 294 37.56 5.09 -16.26
N ASP A 295 37.71 6.17 -15.49
CA ASP A 295 39.00 6.83 -15.24
C ASP A 295 39.87 6.08 -14.24
N LYS A 296 39.22 5.44 -13.25
CA LYS A 296 39.92 4.73 -12.17
C LYS A 296 40.19 3.26 -12.49
N PHE A 297 39.19 2.60 -13.10
CA PHE A 297 39.21 1.18 -13.40
C PHE A 297 38.72 0.92 -14.82
N PRO A 298 39.47 1.33 -15.85
CA PRO A 298 38.99 1.25 -17.24
C PRO A 298 38.64 -0.16 -17.70
N GLU A 299 39.42 -1.15 -17.36
CA GLU A 299 39.16 -2.55 -17.76
C GLU A 299 37.97 -3.14 -17.01
N ALA A 300 37.88 -2.91 -15.70
CA ALA A 300 36.76 -3.34 -14.88
C ALA A 300 35.47 -2.64 -15.31
N PHE A 301 35.53 -1.38 -15.69
CA PHE A 301 34.36 -0.63 -16.17
C PHE A 301 33.83 -1.18 -17.50
N GLU A 302 34.72 -1.51 -18.43
CA GLU A 302 34.30 -2.12 -19.69
C GLU A 302 33.65 -3.51 -19.46
N GLU A 303 34.23 -4.31 -18.59
CA GLU A 303 33.65 -5.59 -18.18
C GLU A 303 32.28 -5.36 -17.51
N PHE A 304 32.18 -4.38 -16.62
CA PHE A 304 30.93 -4.02 -15.93
C PHE A 304 29.82 -3.63 -16.91
N LYS A 305 30.13 -2.84 -17.92
CA LYS A 305 29.17 -2.50 -18.97
C LYS A 305 28.65 -3.74 -19.72
N ARG A 306 29.54 -4.67 -20.01
CA ARG A 306 29.15 -5.94 -20.66
C ARG A 306 28.24 -6.76 -19.75
N VAL A 307 28.57 -6.84 -18.46
CA VAL A 307 27.77 -7.53 -17.45
C VAL A 307 26.39 -6.90 -17.35
N CYS A 308 26.32 -5.58 -17.29
CA CYS A 308 25.05 -4.85 -17.24
C CYS A 308 24.16 -5.15 -18.46
N ALA A 309 24.74 -5.11 -19.65
CA ALA A 309 24.01 -5.43 -20.88
C ALA A 309 23.52 -6.88 -20.87
N THR A 310 24.36 -7.80 -20.45
CA THR A 310 24.03 -9.22 -20.34
C THR A 310 22.87 -9.45 -19.36
N LEU A 311 22.92 -8.82 -18.20
CA LEU A 311 21.90 -8.95 -17.16
C LEU A 311 20.55 -8.37 -17.61
N GLU A 312 20.56 -7.19 -18.21
CA GLU A 312 19.34 -6.55 -18.69
C GLU A 312 18.68 -7.40 -19.79
N GLU A 313 19.47 -7.91 -20.73
CA GLU A 313 18.97 -8.79 -21.78
C GLU A 313 18.47 -10.13 -21.24
N HIS A 314 19.18 -10.71 -20.28
CA HIS A 314 18.82 -12.00 -19.68
C HIS A 314 17.52 -11.93 -18.88
N TYR A 315 17.38 -10.91 -18.02
CA TYR A 315 16.18 -10.72 -17.21
C TYR A 315 15.07 -9.97 -17.95
N ARG A 316 15.39 -9.37 -19.07
CA ARG A 316 14.46 -8.56 -19.87
C ARG A 316 13.81 -7.46 -19.02
N ASP A 317 14.62 -6.84 -18.17
CA ASP A 317 14.21 -5.77 -17.26
C ASP A 317 15.45 -4.98 -16.83
N MET A 318 15.23 -3.75 -16.38
CA MET A 318 16.30 -2.97 -15.77
C MET A 318 16.81 -3.68 -14.53
N GLN A 319 18.09 -3.50 -14.25
CA GLN A 319 18.75 -4.15 -13.11
C GLN A 319 19.37 -3.15 -12.15
N ASP A 320 19.25 -3.44 -10.88
CA ASP A 320 19.92 -2.81 -9.76
C ASP A 320 21.02 -3.76 -9.29
N MET A 321 22.27 -3.31 -9.32
CA MET A 321 23.42 -4.18 -9.14
C MET A 321 24.36 -3.62 -8.07
N GLU A 322 24.96 -4.53 -7.33
CA GLU A 322 26.08 -4.24 -6.43
C GLU A 322 27.32 -4.97 -6.93
N PHE A 323 28.44 -4.29 -6.92
CA PHE A 323 29.70 -4.87 -7.38
C PHE A 323 30.88 -4.40 -6.52
N THR A 324 31.97 -5.15 -6.59
CA THR A 324 33.25 -4.83 -5.96
C THR A 324 34.37 -5.04 -6.98
N VAL A 325 35.35 -4.16 -6.93
CA VAL A 325 36.59 -4.31 -7.67
C VAL A 325 37.70 -4.60 -6.67
N GLU A 326 38.30 -5.77 -6.77
CA GLU A 326 39.45 -6.20 -5.94
C GLU A 326 40.68 -6.30 -6.81
N HIS A 327 41.67 -5.44 -6.57
CA HIS A 327 42.88 -5.36 -7.37
C HIS A 327 42.62 -5.35 -8.88
N GLY A 328 41.72 -4.46 -9.31
CA GLY A 328 41.36 -4.30 -10.72
C GLY A 328 40.40 -5.35 -11.26
N LYS A 329 40.07 -6.40 -10.51
CA LYS A 329 39.16 -7.47 -10.94
C LYS A 329 37.73 -7.21 -10.45
N LEU A 330 36.78 -7.27 -11.38
CA LEU A 330 35.36 -7.09 -11.10
C LEU A 330 34.73 -8.34 -10.47
N TYR A 331 33.91 -8.13 -9.45
CA TYR A 331 33.04 -9.14 -8.86
C TYR A 331 31.63 -8.60 -8.72
N MET A 332 30.64 -9.37 -9.17
CA MET A 332 29.23 -9.05 -9.00
C MET A 332 28.74 -9.65 -7.68
N LEU A 333 28.21 -8.81 -6.81
CA LEU A 333 27.72 -9.24 -5.49
C LEU A 333 26.22 -9.47 -5.46
N GLN A 334 25.47 -8.73 -6.27
CA GLN A 334 24.01 -8.79 -6.30
C GLN A 334 23.48 -8.20 -7.57
N THR A 335 22.41 -8.77 -8.07
CA THR A 335 21.52 -8.14 -9.06
C THR A 335 20.09 -8.39 -8.64
N ARG A 336 19.23 -7.41 -8.95
CA ARG A 336 17.79 -7.51 -8.73
C ARG A 336 17.04 -6.60 -9.68
N ASN A 337 15.74 -6.85 -9.84
CA ASN A 337 14.87 -5.89 -10.47
C ASN A 337 14.79 -4.67 -9.55
N GLY A 338 15.13 -3.51 -10.08
CA GLY A 338 15.31 -2.32 -9.24
C GLY A 338 14.00 -1.79 -8.65
N LYS A 339 14.12 -1.14 -7.50
CA LYS A 339 13.04 -0.30 -6.98
C LYS A 339 13.08 1.02 -7.71
N ILE A 340 12.00 1.33 -8.40
CA ILE A 340 11.89 2.47 -9.27
C ILE A 340 10.62 3.25 -8.95
N THR A 341 10.61 4.52 -9.34
CA THR A 341 9.39 5.33 -9.24
C THR A 341 8.32 4.79 -10.19
N ALA A 342 7.07 5.12 -9.90
CA ALA A 342 5.97 4.75 -10.79
C ALA A 342 6.17 5.31 -12.21
N GLN A 343 6.64 6.53 -12.31
CA GLN A 343 6.96 7.15 -13.60
C GLN A 343 8.03 6.36 -14.36
N ALA A 344 9.11 5.99 -13.69
CA ALA A 344 10.17 5.18 -14.28
C ALA A 344 9.66 3.81 -14.72
N ALA A 345 8.79 3.18 -13.92
CA ALA A 345 8.20 1.89 -14.25
C ALA A 345 7.42 1.92 -15.56
N LEU A 346 6.61 2.95 -15.75
CA LEU A 346 5.85 3.14 -16.99
C LEU A 346 6.77 3.34 -18.19
N LYS A 347 7.76 4.22 -18.04
CA LYS A 347 8.70 4.50 -19.13
C LYS A 347 9.51 3.27 -19.51
N ILE A 348 10.04 2.55 -18.53
CA ILE A 348 10.83 1.33 -18.78
C ILE A 348 9.98 0.27 -19.47
N ALA A 349 8.74 0.05 -19.00
CA ALA A 349 7.85 -0.93 -19.62
C ALA A 349 7.59 -0.59 -21.10
N CYS A 350 7.32 0.67 -21.41
CA CYS A 350 7.12 1.13 -22.79
C CYS A 350 8.40 0.96 -23.63
N ASP A 351 9.54 1.36 -23.09
CA ASP A 351 10.82 1.27 -23.80
C ASP A 351 11.21 -0.19 -24.08
N LEU A 352 10.97 -1.11 -23.14
CA LEU A 352 11.25 -2.54 -23.33
C LEU A 352 10.39 -3.15 -24.43
N VAL A 353 9.14 -2.70 -24.56
CA VAL A 353 8.28 -3.12 -25.69
C VAL A 353 8.82 -2.57 -27.00
N ASP A 354 9.20 -1.30 -27.05
CA ASP A 354 9.75 -0.66 -28.24
C ASP A 354 11.09 -1.28 -28.68
N GLU A 355 11.89 -1.74 -27.72
CA GLU A 355 13.17 -2.42 -27.98
C GLU A 355 12.99 -3.90 -28.35
N GLY A 356 11.77 -4.42 -28.30
CA GLY A 356 11.47 -5.82 -28.62
C GLY A 356 11.85 -6.83 -27.54
N MET A 357 12.20 -6.37 -26.34
CA MET A 357 12.53 -7.25 -25.20
C MET A 357 11.31 -7.85 -24.52
N ARG A 358 10.20 -7.14 -24.54
CA ARG A 358 8.94 -7.55 -23.92
C ARG A 358 7.79 -7.38 -24.89
N THR A 359 6.79 -8.23 -24.75
CA THR A 359 5.49 -8.03 -25.40
C THR A 359 4.67 -7.05 -24.56
N GLU A 360 3.59 -6.50 -25.13
CA GLU A 360 2.65 -5.65 -24.41
C GLU A 360 2.10 -6.37 -23.19
N GLU A 361 1.74 -7.65 -23.32
CA GLU A 361 1.22 -8.47 -22.21
C GLU A 361 2.22 -8.61 -21.09
N GLU A 362 3.48 -8.90 -21.43
CA GLU A 362 4.56 -8.99 -20.44
C GLU A 362 4.80 -7.65 -19.75
N ALA A 363 4.78 -6.56 -20.50
CA ALA A 363 4.96 -5.20 -19.97
C ALA A 363 3.85 -4.82 -18.98
N VAL A 364 2.60 -5.17 -19.29
CA VAL A 364 1.47 -4.95 -18.37
C VAL A 364 1.68 -5.69 -17.05
N LEU A 365 2.21 -6.92 -17.10
CA LEU A 365 2.48 -7.70 -15.88
C LEU A 365 3.65 -7.18 -15.05
N MET A 366 4.54 -6.38 -15.62
CA MET A 366 5.70 -5.82 -14.90
C MET A 366 5.32 -4.72 -13.91
N ILE A 367 4.22 -4.05 -14.13
CA ILE A 367 3.84 -2.85 -13.37
C ILE A 367 2.98 -3.25 -12.18
N ASP A 368 3.37 -2.82 -10.97
CA ASP A 368 2.51 -2.96 -9.79
C ASP A 368 1.39 -1.93 -9.91
N PRO A 369 0.11 -2.36 -9.99
CA PRO A 369 -1.01 -1.42 -10.13
C PRO A 369 -1.08 -0.37 -9.03
N ARG A 370 -0.66 -0.71 -7.82
CA ARG A 370 -0.67 0.20 -6.67
C ARG A 370 0.25 1.40 -6.86
N ASN A 371 1.31 1.24 -7.63
CA ASN A 371 2.25 2.33 -7.91
C ASN A 371 1.63 3.44 -8.76
N LEU A 372 0.56 3.17 -9.51
CA LEU A 372 -0.13 4.18 -10.31
C LEU A 372 -0.76 5.27 -9.44
N ASP A 373 -1.08 4.95 -8.19
CA ASP A 373 -1.71 5.89 -7.26
C ASP A 373 -0.86 7.14 -7.05
N THR A 374 0.45 6.98 -6.95
CA THR A 374 1.38 8.11 -6.73
C THR A 374 1.42 9.09 -7.89
N LEU A 375 1.09 8.65 -9.11
CA LEU A 375 1.09 9.50 -10.31
C LEU A 375 -0.13 10.43 -10.40
N LEU A 376 -1.16 10.14 -9.63
CA LEU A 376 -2.44 10.84 -9.70
C LEU A 376 -2.57 11.96 -8.66
N HIS A 377 -1.57 12.12 -7.77
CA HIS A 377 -1.62 13.05 -6.64
C HIS A 377 -0.39 13.95 -6.58
N PRO A 378 -0.51 15.18 -5.99
CA PRO A 378 0.65 16.04 -5.74
C PRO A 378 1.69 15.35 -4.84
N GLN A 379 2.95 15.71 -5.01
CA GLN A 379 4.06 15.22 -4.22
C GLN A 379 4.82 16.39 -3.61
N PHE A 380 5.58 16.15 -2.53
CA PHE A 380 6.51 17.14 -2.01
C PHE A 380 7.73 17.29 -2.91
N ASP A 381 8.32 18.48 -2.95
CA ASP A 381 9.63 18.68 -3.55
C ASP A 381 10.64 17.75 -2.87
N SER A 382 11.34 16.94 -3.66
CA SER A 382 12.23 15.90 -3.16
C SER A 382 13.37 16.43 -2.30
N LYS A 383 13.91 17.58 -2.60
CA LYS A 383 14.98 18.22 -1.83
C LYS A 383 14.45 18.76 -0.50
N ALA A 384 13.30 19.42 -0.56
CA ALA A 384 12.68 20.01 0.63
C ALA A 384 12.26 18.95 1.64
N ILE A 385 11.67 17.83 1.18
CA ILE A 385 11.21 16.77 2.07
C ILE A 385 12.38 16.01 2.71
N LYS A 386 13.48 15.83 2.01
CA LYS A 386 14.69 15.19 2.56
C LYS A 386 15.32 16.02 3.66
N ALA A 387 15.23 17.35 3.56
CA ALA A 387 15.77 18.26 4.55
C ALA A 387 14.86 18.41 5.78
N ALA A 388 13.60 17.96 5.71
CA ALA A 388 12.63 18.10 6.78
C ALA A 388 12.62 16.89 7.70
N THR A 389 12.36 17.12 9.00
CA THR A 389 12.22 16.06 9.98
C THR A 389 10.75 15.96 10.39
N PRO A 390 10.14 14.75 10.34
CA PRO A 390 8.77 14.57 10.77
C PRO A 390 8.58 14.88 12.26
N VAL A 391 7.49 15.54 12.61
CA VAL A 391 7.09 15.79 14.00
C VAL A 391 6.07 14.78 14.51
N GLY A 392 5.48 13.99 13.61
CA GLY A 392 4.54 12.95 13.97
C GLY A 392 4.31 12.00 12.80
N LYS A 393 3.64 10.89 13.09
CA LYS A 393 3.31 9.89 12.11
C LYS A 393 1.95 9.27 12.38
N GLY A 394 1.12 9.24 11.35
CA GLY A 394 -0.12 8.50 11.32
C GLY A 394 -0.10 7.47 10.19
N LEU A 395 -1.28 7.02 9.78
CA LEU A 395 -1.42 6.13 8.63
C LEU A 395 -1.53 6.97 7.34
N GLY A 396 -0.80 6.60 6.32
CA GLY A 396 -0.96 7.15 4.99
C GLY A 396 -2.26 6.64 4.38
N ALA A 397 -3.36 7.32 4.68
CA ALA A 397 -4.71 6.86 4.35
C ALA A 397 -5.16 7.20 2.94
N SER A 398 -4.71 8.33 2.41
CA SER A 398 -4.93 8.72 1.02
C SER A 398 -3.68 9.44 0.53
N PRO A 399 -3.10 9.01 -0.58
CA PRO A 399 -1.78 9.48 -1.00
C PRO A 399 -1.76 10.95 -1.41
N GLY A 400 -0.55 11.49 -1.51
CA GLY A 400 -0.28 12.84 -1.91
C GLY A 400 0.33 13.69 -0.81
N ALA A 401 0.65 14.92 -1.18
CA ALA A 401 1.23 15.92 -0.29
C ALA A 401 0.27 17.08 -0.09
N ALA A 402 0.15 17.55 1.14
CA ALA A 402 -0.66 18.72 1.44
C ALA A 402 0.08 19.63 2.41
N CYS A 403 -0.05 20.93 2.16
CA CYS A 403 0.48 21.98 3.03
C CYS A 403 -0.59 23.06 3.15
N GLY A 404 -0.82 23.53 4.35
CA GLY A 404 -1.79 24.60 4.55
C GLY A 404 -1.98 25.00 6.00
N LYS A 405 -2.84 25.99 6.18
CA LYS A 405 -3.23 26.48 7.49
C LYS A 405 -4.19 25.51 8.16
N ILE A 406 -3.99 25.29 9.45
CA ILE A 406 -4.82 24.42 10.25
C ILE A 406 -6.21 25.02 10.45
N VAL A 407 -7.23 24.23 10.17
CA VAL A 407 -8.62 24.50 10.55
C VAL A 407 -9.18 23.29 11.30
N PHE A 408 -10.09 23.50 12.24
CA PHE A 408 -10.58 22.46 13.13
C PHE A 408 -12.02 22.03 12.87
N THR A 409 -12.75 22.75 12.03
CA THR A 409 -14.13 22.44 11.71
C THR A 409 -14.35 22.39 10.19
N ALA A 410 -15.33 21.61 9.79
CA ALA A 410 -15.73 21.55 8.38
C ALA A 410 -16.23 22.91 7.87
N GLU A 411 -16.90 23.67 8.73
CA GLU A 411 -17.36 25.01 8.41
C GLU A 411 -16.21 25.97 8.12
N ASP A 412 -15.17 25.95 8.97
CA ASP A 412 -13.99 26.79 8.76
C ASP A 412 -13.25 26.38 7.49
N ALA A 413 -13.14 25.08 7.22
CA ALA A 413 -12.54 24.59 5.99
C ALA A 413 -13.31 25.09 4.76
N ALA A 414 -14.62 25.04 4.78
CA ALA A 414 -15.46 25.54 3.70
C ALA A 414 -15.33 27.06 3.53
N THR A 415 -15.26 27.80 4.63
CA THR A 415 -15.14 29.27 4.62
C THR A 415 -13.79 29.74 4.08
N TYR A 416 -12.70 29.14 4.52
CA TYR A 416 -11.35 29.57 4.17
C TYR A 416 -10.73 28.82 2.99
N GLY A 417 -11.19 27.63 2.72
CA GLY A 417 -10.63 26.74 1.70
C GLY A 417 -11.15 26.97 0.29
N ILE A 418 -11.09 25.92 -0.51
CA ILE A 418 -11.53 25.90 -1.92
C ILE A 418 -13.02 26.16 -1.99
N GLY A 419 -13.43 27.14 -2.80
CA GLY A 419 -14.83 27.54 -2.92
C GLY A 419 -15.26 28.64 -1.93
N GLY A 420 -14.43 28.92 -0.94
CA GLY A 420 -14.57 30.04 -0.02
C GLY A 420 -13.53 31.12 -0.35
N LYS A 421 -12.65 31.42 0.60
CA LYS A 421 -11.58 32.43 0.41
C LYS A 421 -10.40 31.94 -0.46
N GLY A 422 -10.38 30.66 -0.82
CA GLY A 422 -9.36 30.08 -1.69
C GLY A 422 -8.00 29.86 -1.03
N GLU A 423 -7.95 29.87 0.30
CA GLU A 423 -6.74 29.59 1.03
C GLU A 423 -6.45 28.08 1.06
N LYS A 424 -5.17 27.73 1.19
CA LYS A 424 -4.78 26.35 1.42
C LYS A 424 -4.97 26.01 2.89
N VAL A 425 -5.88 25.09 3.19
CA VAL A 425 -6.17 24.69 4.56
C VAL A 425 -6.01 23.17 4.73
N VAL A 426 -5.61 22.76 5.92
CA VAL A 426 -5.57 21.36 6.34
C VAL A 426 -6.59 21.18 7.45
N LEU A 427 -7.57 20.33 7.23
CA LEU A 427 -8.62 20.05 8.21
C LEU A 427 -8.10 19.01 9.21
N VAL A 428 -8.04 19.42 10.49
CA VAL A 428 -7.57 18.57 11.59
C VAL A 428 -8.74 18.27 12.51
N ARG A 429 -9.10 16.99 12.60
CA ARG A 429 -10.22 16.54 13.39
C ARG A 429 -9.82 15.37 14.28
N LEU A 430 -10.56 15.16 15.36
CA LEU A 430 -10.46 13.92 16.15
C LEU A 430 -10.85 12.74 15.26
N GLU A 431 -11.95 12.86 14.57
CA GLU A 431 -12.46 11.95 13.52
C GLU A 431 -13.43 12.74 12.63
N THR A 432 -13.71 12.23 11.42
CA THR A 432 -14.69 12.86 10.54
C THR A 432 -15.97 12.05 10.45
N SER A 433 -17.06 12.72 10.10
CA SER A 433 -18.36 12.13 9.87
C SER A 433 -18.91 12.57 8.49
N PRO A 434 -19.99 11.95 8.00
CA PRO A 434 -20.59 12.37 6.71
C PRO A 434 -20.94 13.87 6.62
N GLU A 435 -21.21 14.50 7.75
CA GLU A 435 -21.51 15.95 7.80
C GLU A 435 -20.29 16.82 7.45
N ASP A 436 -19.08 16.27 7.60
CA ASP A 436 -17.83 16.99 7.35
C ASP A 436 -17.45 17.04 5.86
N ILE A 437 -18.19 16.38 4.96
CA ILE A 437 -17.83 16.24 3.55
C ILE A 437 -17.57 17.57 2.85
N THR A 438 -18.40 18.58 3.08
CA THR A 438 -18.23 19.90 2.46
C THR A 438 -16.89 20.53 2.84
N GLY A 439 -16.54 20.45 4.12
CA GLY A 439 -15.24 20.94 4.61
C GLY A 439 -14.07 20.10 4.11
N MET A 440 -14.24 18.80 4.02
CA MET A 440 -13.23 17.90 3.47
C MET A 440 -12.91 18.21 2.01
N LYS A 441 -13.92 18.52 1.22
CA LYS A 441 -13.75 18.94 -0.19
C LYS A 441 -13.00 20.26 -0.34
N ALA A 442 -13.15 21.16 0.63
CA ALA A 442 -12.53 22.47 0.61
C ALA A 442 -11.06 22.45 1.08
N ALA A 443 -10.65 21.40 1.76
CA ALA A 443 -9.31 21.28 2.32
C ALA A 443 -8.30 20.69 1.33
N GLN A 444 -7.04 21.09 1.45
CA GLN A 444 -5.93 20.49 0.71
C GLN A 444 -5.60 19.09 1.24
N GLY A 445 -5.76 18.90 2.54
CA GLY A 445 -5.48 17.66 3.22
C GLY A 445 -6.30 17.50 4.48
N ILE A 446 -6.38 16.26 4.95
CA ILE A 446 -7.15 15.88 6.12
C ILE A 446 -6.23 15.12 7.09
N LEU A 447 -6.25 15.52 8.34
CA LEU A 447 -5.49 14.88 9.41
C LEU A 447 -6.46 14.51 10.53
N THR A 448 -6.48 13.22 10.90
CA THR A 448 -7.30 12.76 12.02
C THR A 448 -6.46 12.10 13.10
N VAL A 449 -6.90 12.25 14.35
CA VAL A 449 -6.27 11.60 15.51
C VAL A 449 -6.64 10.14 15.59
N ARG A 450 -7.90 9.82 15.26
CA ARG A 450 -8.48 8.46 15.27
C ARG A 450 -8.82 8.00 13.88
N GLY A 451 -8.88 6.70 13.73
CA GLY A 451 -9.32 6.05 12.50
C GLY A 451 -8.19 5.30 11.80
N GLY A 452 -8.58 4.23 11.11
CA GLY A 452 -7.69 3.41 10.31
C GLY A 452 -7.88 3.65 8.81
N MET A 453 -7.35 2.74 8.00
CA MET A 453 -7.43 2.81 6.53
C MET A 453 -8.85 2.72 5.99
N THR A 454 -9.78 2.20 6.77
CA THR A 454 -11.19 2.04 6.39
C THR A 454 -12.12 3.01 7.11
N SER A 455 -11.57 3.98 7.86
CA SER A 455 -12.35 5.03 8.52
C SER A 455 -13.04 5.92 7.49
N HIS A 456 -14.07 6.63 7.93
CA HIS A 456 -14.80 7.60 7.10
C HIS A 456 -13.84 8.59 6.42
N ALA A 457 -12.92 9.18 7.20
CA ALA A 457 -11.94 10.14 6.67
C ALA A 457 -11.09 9.52 5.56
N ALA A 458 -10.56 8.31 5.77
CA ALA A 458 -9.72 7.62 4.80
C ALA A 458 -10.48 7.30 3.51
N VAL A 459 -11.66 6.72 3.63
CA VAL A 459 -12.49 6.32 2.48
C VAL A 459 -12.91 7.51 1.65
N VAL A 460 -13.44 8.55 2.29
CA VAL A 460 -13.90 9.76 1.61
C VAL A 460 -12.73 10.51 0.97
N ALA A 461 -11.61 10.63 1.67
CA ALA A 461 -10.42 11.29 1.13
C ALA A 461 -9.91 10.59 -0.14
N ARG A 462 -9.83 9.26 -0.12
CA ARG A 462 -9.44 8.49 -1.32
C ARG A 462 -10.41 8.70 -2.47
N GLY A 463 -11.70 8.72 -2.17
CA GLY A 463 -12.71 8.98 -3.20
C GLY A 463 -12.59 10.37 -3.82
N MET A 464 -12.20 11.37 -3.05
CA MET A 464 -12.00 12.75 -3.51
C MET A 464 -10.62 13.00 -4.10
N GLY A 465 -9.68 12.08 -3.95
CA GLY A 465 -8.28 12.28 -4.31
C GLY A 465 -7.56 13.29 -3.41
N THR A 466 -8.02 13.46 -2.19
CA THR A 466 -7.45 14.40 -1.21
C THR A 466 -6.47 13.67 -0.30
N CYS A 467 -5.31 14.28 -0.06
CA CYS A 467 -4.31 13.77 0.88
C CYS A 467 -4.94 13.57 2.26
N CYS A 468 -4.69 12.41 2.86
CA CYS A 468 -5.19 12.12 4.21
C CYS A 468 -4.16 11.33 5.03
N VAL A 469 -3.92 11.83 6.23
CA VAL A 469 -3.19 11.09 7.27
C VAL A 469 -4.18 10.83 8.39
N SER A 470 -4.44 9.58 8.71
CA SER A 470 -5.38 9.21 9.77
C SER A 470 -4.69 8.47 10.91
N GLY A 471 -5.35 8.46 12.07
CA GLY A 471 -4.86 7.68 13.20
C GLY A 471 -3.56 8.17 13.82
N CYS A 472 -3.30 9.47 13.82
CA CYS A 472 -2.14 10.02 14.50
C CYS A 472 -2.40 10.12 16.01
N GLY A 473 -2.20 9.00 16.72
CA GLY A 473 -2.48 8.90 18.16
C GLY A 473 -1.59 9.74 19.05
N ASP A 474 -0.48 10.28 18.55
CA ASP A 474 0.41 11.15 19.28
C ASP A 474 -0.15 12.58 19.47
N ILE A 475 -1.17 12.93 18.70
CA ILE A 475 -1.84 14.22 18.81
C ILE A 475 -2.75 14.22 20.02
N ILE A 476 -2.61 15.27 20.86
CA ILE A 476 -3.51 15.56 21.97
C ILE A 476 -4.42 16.69 21.51
N MET A 477 -5.66 16.35 21.17
CA MET A 477 -6.62 17.28 20.58
C MET A 477 -7.47 18.00 21.63
N ASN A 478 -7.68 19.30 21.43
CA ASN A 478 -8.70 20.08 22.10
C ASN A 478 -9.51 20.84 21.05
N GLU A 479 -10.57 20.22 20.55
CA GLU A 479 -11.40 20.83 19.49
C GLU A 479 -12.12 22.10 19.94
N ALA A 480 -12.53 22.15 21.21
CA ALA A 480 -13.23 23.31 21.76
C ALA A 480 -12.36 24.57 21.75
N LYS A 481 -11.09 24.45 22.06
CA LYS A 481 -10.12 25.55 22.03
C LYS A 481 -9.46 25.73 20.66
N LYS A 482 -9.75 24.86 19.70
CA LYS A 482 -9.12 24.85 18.36
C LYS A 482 -7.59 24.84 18.48
N GLU A 483 -7.09 23.85 19.20
CA GLU A 483 -5.66 23.61 19.37
C GLU A 483 -5.36 22.13 19.51
N PHE A 484 -4.14 21.72 19.17
CA PHE A 484 -3.63 20.40 19.48
C PHE A 484 -2.15 20.45 19.81
N THR A 485 -1.70 19.47 20.58
CA THR A 485 -0.28 19.33 20.95
C THR A 485 0.30 18.12 20.21
N LEU A 486 1.46 18.33 19.57
CA LEU A 486 2.21 17.28 18.89
C LEU A 486 3.71 17.58 19.04
N ALA A 487 4.48 16.57 19.45
CA ALA A 487 5.93 16.67 19.66
C ALA A 487 6.33 17.87 20.56
N GLY A 488 5.53 18.12 21.59
CA GLY A 488 5.78 19.19 22.57
C GLY A 488 5.42 20.60 22.12
N LYS A 489 4.89 20.75 20.90
CA LYS A 489 4.43 22.05 20.38
C LYS A 489 2.90 22.11 20.35
N VAL A 490 2.33 23.25 20.74
CA VAL A 490 0.90 23.52 20.62
C VAL A 490 0.64 24.20 19.27
N TYR A 491 -0.23 23.62 18.49
CA TYR A 491 -0.68 24.15 17.19
C TYR A 491 -2.06 24.77 17.34
N HIS A 492 -2.22 25.95 16.77
CA HIS A 492 -3.45 26.73 16.79
C HIS A 492 -4.03 26.87 15.38
N GLU A 493 -5.29 27.27 15.29
CA GLU A 493 -5.91 27.61 14.01
C GLU A 493 -5.07 28.66 13.28
N GLY A 494 -4.80 28.43 12.01
CA GLY A 494 -3.98 29.32 11.18
C GLY A 494 -2.50 28.98 11.16
N ASP A 495 -2.00 28.16 12.08
CA ASP A 495 -0.62 27.65 11.98
C ASP A 495 -0.50 26.75 10.74
N VAL A 496 0.69 26.71 10.16
CA VAL A 496 0.93 25.93 8.93
C VAL A 496 1.54 24.59 9.25
N ILE A 497 0.97 23.54 8.66
CA ILE A 497 1.53 22.19 8.72
C ILE A 497 1.57 21.57 7.31
N SER A 498 2.41 20.57 7.16
CA SER A 498 2.49 19.75 5.95
C SER A 498 2.27 18.29 6.33
N ILE A 499 1.46 17.58 5.54
CA ILE A 499 1.17 16.17 5.76
C ILE A 499 1.44 15.38 4.50
N ASP A 500 1.99 14.17 4.68
CA ASP A 500 2.29 13.25 3.60
C ASP A 500 1.35 12.05 3.67
N GLY A 501 0.35 12.03 2.82
CA GLY A 501 -0.65 10.98 2.77
C GLY A 501 -0.12 9.65 2.26
N THR A 502 1.07 9.62 1.67
CA THR A 502 1.72 8.40 1.19
C THR A 502 2.46 7.70 2.33
N THR A 503 3.22 8.46 3.13
CA THR A 503 4.03 7.91 4.23
C THR A 503 3.33 7.96 5.59
N GLY A 504 2.38 8.88 5.76
CA GLY A 504 1.76 9.17 7.04
C GLY A 504 2.51 10.20 7.89
N ASN A 505 3.59 10.76 7.39
CA ASN A 505 4.41 11.71 8.12
C ASN A 505 3.74 13.09 8.21
N ILE A 506 3.97 13.76 9.34
CA ILE A 506 3.50 15.13 9.61
C ILE A 506 4.72 16.01 9.85
N TYR A 507 4.72 17.20 9.24
CA TYR A 507 5.84 18.14 9.31
C TYR A 507 5.36 19.50 9.82
N ASP A 508 6.17 20.14 10.62
CA ASP A 508 5.94 21.52 11.06
C ASP A 508 6.23 22.49 9.92
N GLY A 509 5.36 23.48 9.74
CA GLY A 509 5.54 24.50 8.71
C GLY A 509 5.22 24.07 7.29
N ALA A 510 5.60 24.92 6.35
CA ALA A 510 5.33 24.72 4.94
C ALA A 510 6.47 23.99 4.24
N ILE A 511 6.11 22.95 3.48
CA ILE A 511 7.03 22.26 2.57
C ILE A 511 6.46 22.40 1.16
N PRO A 512 7.24 22.86 0.17
CA PRO A 512 6.77 23.02 -1.19
C PRO A 512 6.26 21.71 -1.80
N THR A 513 5.17 21.80 -2.57
CA THR A 513 4.57 20.66 -3.28
C THR A 513 4.72 20.85 -4.79
N VAL A 514 4.73 19.72 -5.50
CA VAL A 514 4.78 19.64 -6.96
C VAL A 514 3.54 18.94 -7.43
N ASP A 515 2.85 19.48 -8.44
CA ASP A 515 1.65 18.86 -9.01
C ASP A 515 1.97 17.52 -9.66
N ALA A 516 0.98 16.61 -9.67
CA ALA A 516 1.10 15.31 -10.31
C ALA A 516 1.33 15.49 -11.81
N THR A 517 2.39 14.83 -12.32
CA THR A 517 2.70 14.80 -13.75
C THR A 517 2.37 13.41 -14.29
N ILE A 518 1.37 13.31 -15.14
CA ILE A 518 1.04 12.08 -15.84
C ILE A 518 1.82 12.07 -17.15
N ALA A 519 2.76 11.13 -17.28
CA ALA A 519 3.56 10.97 -18.50
C ALA A 519 2.71 10.37 -19.63
N GLY A 520 3.16 10.57 -20.88
CA GLY A 520 2.51 9.99 -22.07
C GLY A 520 2.46 8.45 -22.03
N GLU A 521 3.42 7.83 -21.37
CA GLU A 521 3.49 6.39 -21.14
C GLU A 521 2.32 5.86 -20.33
N PHE A 522 1.76 6.67 -19.41
CA PHE A 522 0.57 6.30 -18.65
C PHE A 522 -0.61 5.97 -19.58
N GLY A 523 -0.89 6.83 -20.53
CA GLY A 523 -1.95 6.60 -21.51
C GLY A 523 -1.71 5.36 -22.36
N ARG A 524 -0.46 5.12 -22.72
CA ARG A 524 -0.07 3.96 -23.52
C ARG A 524 -0.27 2.64 -22.77
N VAL A 525 0.14 2.59 -21.49
CA VAL A 525 -0.06 1.42 -20.64
C VAL A 525 -1.55 1.18 -20.38
N MET A 526 -2.32 2.23 -20.17
CA MET A 526 -3.76 2.13 -19.98
C MET A 526 -4.48 1.63 -21.25
N ALA A 527 -3.99 2.00 -22.44
CA ALA A 527 -4.49 1.45 -23.69
C ALA A 527 -4.25 -0.07 -23.79
N TRP A 528 -3.08 -0.53 -23.39
CA TRP A 528 -2.79 -1.97 -23.30
C TRP A 528 -3.72 -2.64 -22.28
N ALA A 529 -3.91 -2.04 -21.12
CA ALA A 529 -4.81 -2.57 -20.10
C ALA A 529 -6.23 -2.76 -20.66
N ASN A 530 -6.76 -1.77 -21.38
CA ASN A 530 -8.06 -1.87 -22.02
C ASN A 530 -8.14 -2.99 -23.07
N LYS A 531 -7.05 -3.20 -23.79
CA LYS A 531 -6.97 -4.25 -24.82
C LYS A 531 -7.08 -5.66 -24.22
N TYR A 532 -6.50 -5.89 -23.06
CA TYR A 532 -6.39 -7.24 -22.49
C TYR A 532 -7.40 -7.55 -21.39
N ARG A 533 -7.94 -6.56 -20.69
CA ARG A 533 -8.90 -6.80 -19.62
C ARG A 533 -10.24 -7.30 -20.14
N LYS A 534 -10.92 -8.11 -19.35
CA LYS A 534 -12.28 -8.57 -19.60
C LYS A 534 -13.27 -7.92 -18.64
N LEU A 535 -12.88 -7.70 -17.38
CA LEU A 535 -13.71 -7.00 -16.43
C LEU A 535 -13.96 -5.55 -16.87
N GLY A 536 -15.19 -5.10 -16.78
CA GLY A 536 -15.53 -3.70 -16.81
C GLY A 536 -15.03 -3.02 -15.52
N VAL A 537 -14.75 -1.74 -15.60
CA VAL A 537 -14.36 -0.94 -14.44
C VAL A 537 -15.26 0.27 -14.36
N ARG A 538 -16.05 0.33 -13.30
CA ARG A 538 -16.94 1.44 -12.97
C ARG A 538 -16.38 2.18 -11.74
N THR A 539 -17.04 3.27 -11.39
CA THR A 539 -16.65 4.07 -10.23
C THR A 539 -17.78 4.18 -9.21
N ASN A 540 -17.41 4.40 -7.96
CA ASN A 540 -18.31 4.82 -6.89
C ASN A 540 -18.29 6.35 -6.86
N ALA A 541 -19.36 6.99 -7.25
CA ALA A 541 -19.44 8.43 -7.33
C ALA A 541 -20.85 8.94 -7.02
N ASP A 542 -20.92 10.00 -6.22
CA ASP A 542 -22.17 10.59 -5.77
C ASP A 542 -22.36 12.03 -6.28
N THR A 543 -21.36 12.59 -6.95
CA THR A 543 -21.33 13.96 -7.44
C THR A 543 -20.93 14.03 -8.92
N PRO A 544 -21.34 15.07 -9.64
CA PRO A 544 -20.89 15.28 -11.02
C PRO A 544 -19.38 15.43 -11.15
N LYS A 545 -18.75 16.11 -10.19
CA LYS A 545 -17.29 16.31 -10.15
C LYS A 545 -16.54 14.99 -10.09
N ASP A 546 -16.93 14.11 -9.16
CA ASP A 546 -16.30 12.80 -9.00
C ASP A 546 -16.52 11.93 -10.23
N THR A 547 -17.73 11.99 -10.80
CA THR A 547 -18.09 11.28 -12.03
C THR A 547 -17.20 11.71 -13.19
N ARG A 548 -17.02 13.01 -13.37
CA ARG A 548 -16.17 13.57 -14.43
C ARG A 548 -14.73 13.09 -14.28
N LYS A 549 -14.20 13.17 -13.07
CA LYS A 549 -12.82 12.71 -12.79
C LYS A 549 -12.65 11.22 -13.08
N ALA A 550 -13.60 10.41 -12.65
CA ALA A 550 -13.55 8.97 -12.88
C ALA A 550 -13.60 8.63 -14.38
N ILE A 551 -14.43 9.31 -15.15
CA ILE A 551 -14.53 9.11 -16.60
C ILE A 551 -13.22 9.52 -17.27
N GLU A 552 -12.61 10.61 -16.87
CA GLU A 552 -11.29 11.03 -17.35
C GLU A 552 -10.25 9.95 -17.11
N LEU A 553 -10.34 9.25 -15.98
CA LEU A 553 -9.44 8.15 -15.61
C LEU A 553 -9.84 6.81 -16.23
N GLY A 554 -10.92 6.77 -17.01
CA GLY A 554 -11.32 5.60 -17.78
C GLY A 554 -12.45 4.76 -17.21
N ALA A 555 -13.22 5.28 -16.27
CA ALA A 555 -14.41 4.58 -15.77
C ALA A 555 -15.47 4.43 -16.86
N GLU A 556 -16.13 3.29 -16.88
CA GLU A 556 -17.13 2.92 -17.88
C GLU A 556 -18.57 3.14 -17.41
N GLY A 557 -18.73 3.77 -16.27
CA GLY A 557 -20.00 4.07 -15.67
C GLY A 557 -19.86 4.21 -14.16
N ILE A 558 -21.01 4.35 -13.49
CA ILE A 558 -21.08 4.38 -12.04
C ILE A 558 -21.64 3.05 -11.55
N GLY A 559 -20.84 2.33 -10.75
CA GLY A 559 -21.25 1.07 -10.14
C GLY A 559 -21.95 1.25 -8.80
N LEU A 560 -21.77 2.40 -8.17
CA LEU A 560 -22.42 2.74 -6.91
C LEU A 560 -22.60 4.25 -6.81
N CYS A 561 -23.85 4.70 -6.83
CA CYS A 561 -24.24 6.04 -6.45
C CYS A 561 -25.04 5.95 -5.15
N ARG A 562 -24.47 6.49 -4.07
CA ARG A 562 -25.07 6.45 -2.72
C ARG A 562 -25.95 7.68 -2.52
N THR A 563 -27.26 7.49 -2.62
CA THR A 563 -28.19 8.63 -2.61
C THR A 563 -28.28 9.36 -1.28
N GLU A 564 -27.93 8.70 -0.16
CA GLU A 564 -27.89 9.35 1.16
C GLU A 564 -26.95 10.56 1.20
N HIS A 565 -25.87 10.53 0.44
CA HIS A 565 -24.89 11.63 0.39
C HIS A 565 -25.46 12.90 -0.27
N MET A 566 -26.57 12.77 -1.00
CA MET A 566 -27.23 13.90 -1.65
C MET A 566 -28.11 14.72 -0.71
N PHE A 567 -28.32 14.24 0.54
CA PHE A 567 -29.26 14.87 1.47
C PHE A 567 -28.61 15.67 2.61
N PHE A 568 -27.29 15.76 2.66
CA PHE A 568 -26.59 16.44 3.78
C PHE A 568 -26.47 17.95 3.60
N ASP A 569 -26.80 18.51 2.46
CA ASP A 569 -26.88 19.97 2.28
C ASP A 569 -27.96 20.58 3.18
N GLU A 570 -27.72 21.77 3.68
CA GLU A 570 -28.51 22.46 4.69
C GLU A 570 -30.02 22.50 4.40
N GLU A 571 -30.42 22.91 3.21
CA GLU A 571 -31.84 22.95 2.82
C GLU A 571 -32.44 21.55 2.67
N ARG A 572 -31.66 20.62 2.12
CA ARG A 572 -32.11 19.26 1.86
C ARG A 572 -32.32 18.49 3.15
N ILE A 573 -31.35 18.57 4.06
CA ILE A 573 -31.45 17.87 5.33
C ILE A 573 -32.56 18.44 6.20
N PHE A 574 -32.84 19.72 6.10
CA PHE A 574 -33.96 20.35 6.79
C PHE A 574 -35.29 19.73 6.38
N ASN A 575 -35.51 19.56 5.10
CA ASN A 575 -36.74 18.92 4.58
C ASN A 575 -36.81 17.43 4.93
N LEU A 576 -35.68 16.74 4.90
CA LEU A 576 -35.58 15.33 5.29
C LEU A 576 -35.92 15.15 6.78
N ARG A 577 -35.41 16.02 7.64
CA ARG A 577 -35.70 16.03 9.08
C ARG A 577 -37.16 16.28 9.34
N ARG A 578 -37.82 17.18 8.59
CA ARG A 578 -39.24 17.40 8.69
C ARG A 578 -40.05 16.15 8.29
N MET A 579 -39.60 15.44 7.26
CA MET A 579 -40.19 14.16 6.88
C MET A 579 -40.06 13.13 8.02
N ILE A 580 -38.88 13.03 8.60
CA ILE A 580 -38.61 12.09 9.70
C ILE A 580 -39.51 12.38 10.92
N LEU A 581 -39.75 13.64 11.20
CA LEU A 581 -40.57 14.08 12.35
C LEU A 581 -42.05 14.05 12.07
N SER A 582 -42.47 13.77 10.83
CA SER A 582 -43.90 13.72 10.46
C SER A 582 -44.56 12.45 10.98
N GLU A 583 -45.78 12.56 11.48
CA GLU A 583 -46.53 11.45 12.04
C GLU A 583 -47.44 10.76 11.04
N THR A 584 -47.80 11.44 9.94
CA THR A 584 -48.71 10.90 8.94
C THR A 584 -48.02 10.68 7.59
N VAL A 585 -48.58 9.76 6.80
CA VAL A 585 -48.10 9.50 5.42
C VAL A 585 -48.22 10.76 4.57
N GLU A 586 -49.30 11.49 4.71
CA GLU A 586 -49.56 12.72 3.95
C GLU A 586 -48.49 13.78 4.22
N ASP A 587 -48.13 13.96 5.49
CA ASP A 587 -47.07 14.92 5.86
C ASP A 587 -45.71 14.46 5.35
N ARG A 588 -45.41 13.17 5.46
CA ARG A 588 -44.16 12.62 4.92
C ARG A 588 -44.06 12.85 3.40
N GLU A 589 -45.11 12.56 2.67
CA GLU A 589 -45.16 12.78 1.22
C GLU A 589 -44.99 14.25 0.86
N LYS A 590 -45.57 15.16 1.65
CA LYS A 590 -45.41 16.60 1.49
C LYS A 590 -43.94 17.01 1.53
N TYR A 591 -43.21 16.59 2.54
CA TYR A 591 -41.80 16.94 2.68
C TYR A 591 -40.90 16.22 1.69
N LEU A 592 -41.21 14.97 1.37
CA LEU A 592 -40.51 14.22 0.33
C LEU A 592 -40.68 14.85 -1.05
N SER A 593 -41.89 15.41 -1.33
CA SER A 593 -42.10 16.11 -2.60
C SER A 593 -41.22 17.34 -2.76
N LEU A 594 -40.81 17.98 -1.65
CA LEU A 594 -39.88 19.10 -1.67
C LEU A 594 -38.44 18.66 -1.99
N LEU A 595 -38.10 17.39 -1.75
CA LEU A 595 -36.79 16.83 -2.03
C LEU A 595 -36.65 16.36 -3.48
N ILE A 596 -37.73 16.05 -4.16
CA ILE A 596 -37.73 15.56 -5.56
C ILE A 596 -36.94 16.47 -6.50
N PRO A 597 -37.18 17.81 -6.54
CA PRO A 597 -36.42 18.67 -7.44
C PRO A 597 -34.91 18.65 -7.22
N TYR A 598 -34.44 18.54 -5.96
CA TYR A 598 -33.03 18.45 -5.63
C TYR A 598 -32.42 17.15 -6.14
N GLN A 599 -33.04 16.02 -5.82
CA GLN A 599 -32.51 14.72 -6.26
C GLN A 599 -32.59 14.56 -7.78
N LYS A 600 -33.66 14.98 -8.39
CA LYS A 600 -33.82 14.98 -9.84
C LYS A 600 -32.71 15.80 -10.49
N GLY A 601 -32.43 16.99 -9.95
CA GLY A 601 -31.35 17.85 -10.43
C GLY A 601 -30.00 17.16 -10.35
N ASP A 602 -29.71 16.51 -9.23
CA ASP A 602 -28.47 15.75 -9.03
C ASP A 602 -28.36 14.63 -10.06
N PHE A 603 -29.38 13.82 -10.23
CA PHE A 603 -29.38 12.74 -11.21
C PHE A 603 -29.24 13.24 -12.64
N LYS A 604 -29.86 14.34 -12.97
CA LYS A 604 -29.74 14.96 -14.31
C LYS A 604 -28.29 15.35 -14.59
N GLU A 605 -27.61 16.00 -13.63
CA GLU A 605 -26.21 16.37 -13.77
C GLU A 605 -25.30 15.16 -13.89
N MET A 606 -25.57 14.10 -13.12
CA MET A 606 -24.83 12.84 -13.22
C MET A 606 -24.99 12.20 -14.60
N TYR A 607 -26.22 12.10 -15.11
CA TYR A 607 -26.46 11.53 -16.43
C TYR A 607 -25.85 12.37 -17.56
N LYS A 608 -25.81 13.67 -17.43
CA LYS A 608 -25.16 14.55 -18.41
C LYS A 608 -23.64 14.32 -18.46
N GLU A 609 -23.01 14.11 -17.30
CA GLU A 609 -21.59 13.76 -17.24
C GLU A 609 -21.31 12.35 -17.79
N LEU A 610 -22.23 11.41 -17.58
CA LEU A 610 -22.08 10.02 -18.03
C LEU A 610 -22.26 9.85 -19.55
N LYS A 611 -23.01 10.73 -20.21
CA LYS A 611 -23.23 10.70 -21.66
C LYS A 611 -23.65 9.34 -22.21
N GLY A 612 -24.57 8.68 -21.51
CA GLY A 612 -25.09 7.37 -21.88
C GLY A 612 -24.43 6.19 -21.18
N LEU A 613 -23.36 6.40 -20.45
CA LEU A 613 -22.78 5.36 -19.61
C LEU A 613 -23.72 5.01 -18.46
N PRO A 614 -23.73 3.74 -18.00
CA PRO A 614 -24.65 3.30 -16.97
C PRO A 614 -24.35 3.87 -15.59
N MET A 615 -25.40 4.01 -14.79
CA MET A 615 -25.30 4.36 -13.39
C MET A 615 -26.20 3.46 -12.55
N THR A 616 -25.60 2.77 -11.59
CA THR A 616 -26.31 2.00 -10.58
C THR A 616 -26.61 2.89 -9.39
N VAL A 617 -27.86 3.15 -9.12
CA VAL A 617 -28.32 4.03 -8.05
C VAL A 617 -28.80 3.20 -6.88
N ARG A 618 -28.11 3.34 -5.75
CA ARG A 618 -28.52 2.69 -4.50
C ARG A 618 -29.48 3.61 -3.74
N TYR A 619 -30.65 3.11 -3.41
CA TYR A 619 -31.59 3.85 -2.58
C TYR A 619 -31.07 4.02 -1.16
N ILE A 620 -31.67 4.91 -0.39
CA ILE A 620 -31.19 5.28 0.95
C ILE A 620 -30.88 4.03 1.78
N ASP A 621 -29.63 3.93 2.26
CA ASP A 621 -29.13 2.79 3.03
C ASP A 621 -29.04 3.03 4.53
N PRO A 622 -28.48 4.16 5.04
CA PRO A 622 -28.34 4.36 6.48
C PRO A 622 -29.67 4.51 7.21
N PRO A 623 -29.70 4.20 8.53
CA PRO A 623 -30.90 4.40 9.33
C PRO A 623 -31.22 5.88 9.47
N LEU A 624 -32.49 6.20 9.74
CA LEU A 624 -32.94 7.60 9.86
C LEU A 624 -32.22 8.38 10.96
N HIS A 625 -31.72 7.72 12.00
CA HIS A 625 -30.99 8.39 13.06
C HIS A 625 -29.71 9.11 12.57
N GLU A 626 -29.16 8.71 11.43
CA GLU A 626 -28.00 9.41 10.83
C GLU A 626 -28.35 10.84 10.37
N PHE A 627 -29.63 11.10 10.14
CA PHE A 627 -30.13 12.37 9.60
C PHE A 627 -30.80 13.24 10.65
N ILE A 628 -31.03 12.76 11.86
CA ILE A 628 -31.73 13.52 12.91
C ILE A 628 -30.93 14.73 13.36
N PRO A 629 -31.60 15.79 13.88
CA PRO A 629 -30.92 16.95 14.42
C PRO A 629 -30.09 16.59 15.64
N LYS A 630 -28.88 17.15 15.74
CA LYS A 630 -27.92 16.85 16.81
C LYS A 630 -27.75 18.02 17.79
N THR A 631 -28.06 19.24 17.38
CA THR A 631 -27.89 20.43 18.19
C THR A 631 -29.24 21.00 18.65
N GLU A 632 -29.23 21.71 19.76
CA GLU A 632 -30.42 22.37 20.29
C GLU A 632 -30.95 23.44 19.33
N ALA A 633 -30.03 24.17 18.67
CA ALA A 633 -30.38 25.19 17.68
C ALA A 633 -31.15 24.59 16.48
N GLU A 634 -30.71 23.45 15.98
CA GLU A 634 -31.36 22.70 14.87
C GLU A 634 -32.75 22.23 15.31
N MET A 635 -32.86 21.72 16.53
CA MET A 635 -34.15 21.28 17.10
C MET A 635 -35.14 22.43 17.28
N LYS A 636 -34.69 23.61 17.72
CA LYS A 636 -35.50 24.79 17.84
C LYS A 636 -36.02 25.28 16.50
N GLU A 637 -35.16 25.32 15.51
CA GLU A 637 -35.55 25.71 14.14
C GLU A 637 -36.63 24.78 13.56
N LEU A 638 -36.45 23.48 13.74
CA LEU A 638 -37.44 22.48 13.30
C LEU A 638 -38.77 22.60 14.07
N ALA A 639 -38.69 22.79 15.41
CA ALA A 639 -39.88 22.97 16.24
C ALA A 639 -40.70 24.14 15.80
N GLU A 640 -40.07 25.29 15.53
CA GLU A 640 -40.71 26.51 15.07
C GLU A 640 -41.33 26.31 13.67
N ALA A 641 -40.58 25.70 12.77
CA ALA A 641 -41.05 25.47 11.41
C ALA A 641 -42.24 24.50 11.31
N MET A 642 -42.31 23.52 12.21
CA MET A 642 -43.36 22.50 12.18
C MET A 642 -44.50 22.73 13.17
N GLY A 643 -44.34 23.71 14.06
CA GLY A 643 -45.33 23.95 15.12
C GLY A 643 -45.39 22.82 16.14
N ILE A 644 -44.28 22.18 16.45
CA ILE A 644 -44.12 21.12 17.43
C ILE A 644 -43.16 21.56 18.52
N THR A 645 -43.14 20.84 19.63
CA THR A 645 -42.25 21.15 20.77
C THR A 645 -40.88 20.55 20.56
N VAL A 646 -39.85 21.19 21.15
CA VAL A 646 -38.47 20.62 21.18
C VAL A 646 -38.45 19.30 21.92
N GLU A 647 -39.24 19.16 22.99
CA GLU A 647 -39.37 17.92 23.75
C GLU A 647 -39.89 16.77 22.87
N HIS A 648 -40.84 17.05 22.01
CA HIS A 648 -41.33 16.04 21.04
C HIS A 648 -40.24 15.61 20.07
N ILE A 649 -39.45 16.55 19.59
CA ILE A 649 -38.30 16.24 18.72
C ILE A 649 -37.28 15.35 19.42
N ILE A 650 -36.95 15.66 20.68
CA ILE A 650 -36.05 14.86 21.50
C ILE A 650 -36.62 13.43 21.67
N ASP A 651 -37.89 13.30 21.94
CA ASP A 651 -38.52 11.99 22.09
C ASP A 651 -38.45 11.17 20.79
N VAL A 652 -38.71 11.75 19.65
CA VAL A 652 -38.61 11.08 18.35
C VAL A 652 -37.17 10.70 18.05
N CYS A 653 -36.23 11.56 18.33
CA CYS A 653 -34.79 11.26 18.13
C CYS A 653 -34.34 10.10 19.01
N ASN A 654 -34.84 10.07 20.28
CA ASN A 654 -34.51 8.95 21.18
C ASN A 654 -35.13 7.63 20.71
N GLU A 655 -36.36 7.65 20.18
CA GLU A 655 -36.98 6.48 19.60
C GLU A 655 -36.21 5.94 18.37
N LEU A 656 -35.66 6.83 17.55
CA LEU A 656 -34.92 6.47 16.35
C LEU A 656 -33.48 6.06 16.63
N HIS A 657 -32.98 6.26 17.84
CA HIS A 657 -31.61 5.90 18.20
C HIS A 657 -31.40 4.40 18.05
N GLU A 658 -30.38 4.07 17.27
CA GLU A 658 -30.00 2.67 17.01
C GLU A 658 -28.84 2.25 17.92
N PHE A 659 -29.00 1.15 18.65
CA PHE A 659 -27.91 0.58 19.43
C PHE A 659 -26.80 0.02 18.54
N ASN A 660 -27.21 -0.57 17.42
CA ASN A 660 -26.30 -1.05 16.40
C ASN A 660 -26.83 -0.63 15.01
N PRO A 661 -26.40 0.53 14.51
CA PRO A 661 -26.88 1.05 13.23
C PRO A 661 -26.70 0.11 12.04
N MET A 662 -25.62 -0.68 12.04
CA MET A 662 -25.35 -1.63 10.97
C MET A 662 -26.42 -2.73 10.89
N MET A 663 -26.98 -3.13 12.00
CA MET A 663 -27.96 -4.22 12.12
C MET A 663 -29.39 -3.72 12.30
N GLY A 664 -29.63 -2.43 12.21
CA GLY A 664 -30.87 -1.79 12.57
C GLY A 664 -31.85 -1.56 11.44
N HIS A 665 -32.67 -0.53 11.61
CA HIS A 665 -33.71 -0.11 10.69
C HIS A 665 -33.14 0.73 9.56
N ARG A 666 -32.60 0.08 8.57
CA ARG A 666 -31.95 0.72 7.42
C ARG A 666 -32.20 -0.04 6.11
N GLY A 667 -31.75 0.52 5.00
CA GLY A 667 -31.79 -0.11 3.68
C GLY A 667 -33.22 -0.43 3.24
N CYS A 668 -33.42 -1.62 2.71
CA CYS A 668 -34.76 -2.08 2.27
C CYS A 668 -35.79 -2.08 3.41
N ARG A 669 -35.36 -2.21 4.65
CA ARG A 669 -36.25 -2.16 5.82
C ARG A 669 -36.92 -0.81 5.94
N LEU A 670 -36.22 0.27 5.61
CA LEU A 670 -36.82 1.61 5.54
C LEU A 670 -37.85 1.71 4.40
N ALA A 671 -37.53 1.16 3.26
CA ALA A 671 -38.43 1.17 2.10
C ALA A 671 -39.66 0.33 2.36
N VAL A 672 -39.59 -0.71 3.15
CA VAL A 672 -40.76 -1.50 3.58
C VAL A 672 -41.63 -0.72 4.56
N THR A 673 -41.01 -0.07 5.55
CA THR A 673 -41.70 0.68 6.59
C THR A 673 -42.22 2.03 6.08
N TYR A 674 -41.45 2.71 5.25
CA TYR A 674 -41.73 4.02 4.68
C TYR A 674 -41.65 3.97 3.14
N PRO A 675 -42.59 3.30 2.46
CA PRO A 675 -42.54 3.14 1.00
C PRO A 675 -42.55 4.46 0.23
N GLU A 676 -43.01 5.54 0.83
CA GLU A 676 -43.01 6.88 0.29
C GLU A 676 -41.59 7.33 -0.12
N ILE A 677 -40.59 6.91 0.62
CA ILE A 677 -39.16 7.22 0.31
C ILE A 677 -38.77 6.61 -1.03
N ALA A 678 -39.07 5.33 -1.24
CA ALA A 678 -38.80 4.63 -2.50
C ALA A 678 -39.55 5.26 -3.66
N ARG A 679 -40.78 5.67 -3.46
CA ARG A 679 -41.56 6.39 -4.49
C ARG A 679 -40.92 7.71 -4.87
N MET A 680 -40.49 8.47 -3.89
CA MET A 680 -39.82 9.75 -4.11
C MET A 680 -38.53 9.55 -4.93
N GLN A 681 -37.68 8.63 -4.54
CA GLN A 681 -36.43 8.38 -5.23
C GLN A 681 -36.64 7.86 -6.66
N THR A 682 -37.58 6.97 -6.85
CA THR A 682 -37.94 6.44 -8.18
C THR A 682 -38.46 7.55 -9.10
N ARG A 683 -39.33 8.40 -8.59
CA ARG A 683 -39.83 9.53 -9.38
C ARG A 683 -38.70 10.46 -9.80
N ALA A 684 -37.85 10.86 -8.84
CA ALA A 684 -36.73 11.75 -9.11
C ALA A 684 -35.78 11.17 -10.17
N LEU A 685 -35.47 9.88 -10.04
CA LEU A 685 -34.55 9.19 -10.95
C LEU A 685 -35.14 9.04 -12.36
N MET A 686 -36.38 8.56 -12.46
CA MET A 686 -37.01 8.32 -13.74
C MET A 686 -37.31 9.65 -14.49
N GLU A 687 -37.74 10.68 -13.78
CA GLU A 687 -37.92 12.01 -14.39
C GLU A 687 -36.60 12.55 -14.90
N ALA A 688 -35.52 12.44 -14.11
CA ALA A 688 -34.19 12.88 -14.51
C ALA A 688 -33.70 12.16 -15.76
N ALA A 689 -33.79 10.83 -15.77
CA ALA A 689 -33.34 10.01 -16.89
C ALA A 689 -34.10 10.33 -18.18
N ILE A 690 -35.43 10.43 -18.10
CA ILE A 690 -36.27 10.73 -19.26
C ILE A 690 -35.97 12.14 -19.78
N GLU A 691 -35.88 13.12 -18.90
CA GLU A 691 -35.60 14.51 -19.29
C GLU A 691 -34.23 14.65 -19.95
N VAL A 692 -33.19 14.00 -19.42
CA VAL A 692 -31.87 14.06 -20.05
C VAL A 692 -31.87 13.33 -21.41
N HIS A 693 -32.58 12.22 -21.53
CA HIS A 693 -32.73 11.54 -22.81
C HIS A 693 -33.38 12.48 -23.85
N GLU A 694 -34.41 13.18 -23.46
CA GLU A 694 -35.10 14.14 -24.35
C GLU A 694 -34.23 15.37 -24.69
N GLU A 695 -33.55 15.91 -23.71
CA GLU A 695 -32.71 17.12 -23.88
C GLU A 695 -31.40 16.84 -24.65
N GLU A 696 -30.72 15.73 -24.35
CA GLU A 696 -29.38 15.46 -24.85
C GLU A 696 -29.31 14.31 -25.87
N GLY A 697 -30.31 13.46 -25.93
CA GLY A 697 -30.39 12.33 -26.86
C GLY A 697 -29.59 11.11 -26.43
N TYR A 698 -29.12 11.05 -25.20
CA TYR A 698 -28.38 9.87 -24.68
C TYR A 698 -29.31 8.69 -24.42
N ASP A 699 -28.85 7.50 -24.74
CA ASP A 699 -29.55 6.27 -24.39
C ASP A 699 -29.27 5.95 -22.92
N ILE A 700 -30.30 6.10 -22.09
CA ILE A 700 -30.17 5.91 -20.64
C ILE A 700 -31.07 4.75 -20.21
N VAL A 701 -30.50 3.79 -19.51
CA VAL A 701 -31.20 2.70 -18.86
C VAL A 701 -30.92 2.77 -17.37
N PRO A 702 -31.80 3.39 -16.57
CA PRO A 702 -31.56 3.46 -15.12
C PRO A 702 -31.39 2.09 -14.49
N GLU A 703 -30.41 1.98 -13.61
CA GLU A 703 -30.16 0.76 -12.81
C GLU A 703 -30.46 1.09 -11.35
N ILE A 704 -31.54 0.50 -10.83
CA ILE A 704 -32.03 0.77 -9.47
C ILE A 704 -31.61 -0.38 -8.56
N MET A 705 -30.90 -0.06 -7.50
CA MET A 705 -30.37 -1.05 -6.57
C MET A 705 -31.00 -0.89 -5.19
N ILE A 706 -31.61 -1.97 -4.71
CA ILE A 706 -32.23 -2.01 -3.39
C ILE A 706 -31.21 -2.62 -2.41
N PRO A 707 -30.81 -1.86 -1.37
CA PRO A 707 -29.78 -2.33 -0.43
C PRO A 707 -30.35 -3.25 0.66
N LEU A 708 -29.47 -4.03 1.27
CA LEU A 708 -29.71 -4.79 2.49
C LEU A 708 -30.80 -5.87 2.41
N VAL A 709 -31.04 -6.40 1.22
CA VAL A 709 -32.00 -7.49 1.00
C VAL A 709 -31.46 -8.80 1.57
N GLY A 710 -32.26 -9.45 2.41
CA GLY A 710 -31.96 -10.78 2.95
C GLY A 710 -32.96 -11.85 2.54
N GLU A 711 -34.14 -11.46 2.11
CA GLU A 711 -35.24 -12.32 1.70
C GLU A 711 -35.83 -11.82 0.38
N VAL A 712 -36.08 -12.74 -0.54
CA VAL A 712 -36.63 -12.37 -1.88
C VAL A 712 -37.93 -11.57 -1.77
N LYS A 713 -38.74 -11.84 -0.77
CA LYS A 713 -39.99 -11.11 -0.55
C LYS A 713 -39.80 -9.64 -0.18
N GLU A 714 -38.71 -9.33 0.51
CA GLU A 714 -38.35 -7.94 0.76
C GLU A 714 -38.10 -7.21 -0.56
N LEU A 715 -37.31 -7.81 -1.43
CA LEU A 715 -37.00 -7.24 -2.75
C LEU A 715 -38.27 -7.10 -3.59
N LYS A 716 -39.09 -8.13 -3.63
CA LYS A 716 -40.32 -8.08 -4.41
C LYS A 716 -41.25 -6.97 -3.92
N TYR A 717 -41.43 -6.80 -2.63
CA TYR A 717 -42.24 -5.75 -2.05
C TYR A 717 -41.76 -4.36 -2.49
N VAL A 718 -40.49 -4.08 -2.33
CA VAL A 718 -39.92 -2.78 -2.72
C VAL A 718 -39.89 -2.61 -4.23
N LYS A 719 -39.57 -3.67 -4.96
CA LYS A 719 -39.58 -3.66 -6.45
C LYS A 719 -40.96 -3.33 -7.00
N ASP A 720 -42.01 -3.90 -6.44
CA ASP A 720 -43.41 -3.61 -6.90
C ASP A 720 -43.73 -2.12 -6.73
N ILE A 721 -43.31 -1.48 -5.66
CA ILE A 721 -43.46 -0.05 -5.42
C ILE A 721 -42.66 0.77 -6.43
N VAL A 722 -41.43 0.37 -6.68
CA VAL A 722 -40.52 1.03 -7.64
C VAL A 722 -41.09 0.93 -9.06
N VAL A 723 -41.57 -0.25 -9.47
CA VAL A 723 -42.16 -0.49 -10.77
C VAL A 723 -43.45 0.34 -10.96
N GLU A 724 -44.31 0.33 -9.95
CA GLU A 724 -45.54 1.14 -9.99
C GLU A 724 -45.24 2.62 -10.24
N THR A 725 -44.29 3.16 -9.49
CA THR A 725 -43.88 4.57 -9.62
C THR A 725 -43.19 4.85 -10.96
N ALA A 726 -42.27 3.96 -11.36
CA ALA A 726 -41.57 4.13 -12.64
C ALA A 726 -42.50 4.09 -13.83
N GLU A 727 -43.48 3.18 -13.85
CA GLU A 727 -44.49 3.07 -14.91
C GLU A 727 -45.42 4.28 -14.94
N LEU A 728 -45.76 4.81 -13.75
CA LEU A 728 -46.56 6.04 -13.65
C LEU A 728 -45.82 7.24 -14.26
N VAL A 729 -44.56 7.41 -13.92
CA VAL A 729 -43.71 8.50 -14.47
C VAL A 729 -43.56 8.35 -15.99
N LYS A 730 -43.31 7.14 -16.47
CA LYS A 730 -43.24 6.87 -17.92
C LYS A 730 -44.51 7.25 -18.64
N LYS A 731 -45.64 6.93 -18.07
CA LYS A 731 -46.94 7.26 -18.63
C LYS A 731 -47.18 8.80 -18.65
N GLU A 732 -46.87 9.47 -17.54
CA GLU A 732 -46.95 10.93 -17.44
C GLU A 732 -46.08 11.66 -18.47
N LYS A 733 -44.88 11.10 -18.73
CA LYS A 733 -43.88 11.67 -19.64
C LYS A 733 -44.03 11.16 -21.08
N GLY A 734 -44.88 10.18 -21.33
CA GLY A 734 -45.03 9.58 -22.65
C GLY A 734 -43.77 8.85 -23.12
N SER A 735 -43.06 8.20 -22.20
CA SER A 735 -41.79 7.50 -22.46
C SER A 735 -41.92 5.99 -22.35
N ASP A 736 -41.15 5.27 -23.16
CA ASP A 736 -41.03 3.82 -23.12
C ASP A 736 -39.65 3.39 -22.58
N MET A 737 -39.01 4.27 -21.81
CA MET A 737 -37.66 4.02 -21.27
C MET A 737 -37.56 2.72 -20.53
N GLU A 738 -36.53 1.94 -20.86
CA GLU A 738 -36.18 0.71 -20.16
C GLU A 738 -35.41 1.04 -18.87
N TYR A 739 -35.63 0.27 -17.83
CA TYR A 739 -34.90 0.36 -16.57
C TYR A 739 -34.73 -1.02 -15.97
N HIS A 740 -33.70 -1.19 -15.09
CA HIS A 740 -33.42 -2.46 -14.42
C HIS A 740 -33.47 -2.25 -12.92
N ILE A 741 -33.98 -3.26 -12.23
CA ILE A 741 -34.03 -3.29 -10.77
C ILE A 741 -33.23 -4.51 -10.29
N GLY A 742 -32.25 -4.26 -9.46
CA GLY A 742 -31.43 -5.29 -8.85
C GLY A 742 -31.21 -5.03 -7.38
N THR A 743 -30.30 -5.77 -6.78
CA THR A 743 -30.03 -5.68 -5.35
C THR A 743 -28.55 -5.73 -5.04
N MET A 744 -28.21 -5.18 -3.90
CA MET A 744 -26.89 -5.37 -3.31
C MET A 744 -26.88 -6.66 -2.50
N ILE A 745 -25.97 -7.58 -2.84
CA ILE A 745 -25.73 -8.78 -2.05
C ILE A 745 -24.70 -8.43 -0.98
N GLU A 746 -25.14 -8.23 0.23
CA GLU A 746 -24.31 -7.77 1.35
C GLU A 746 -24.66 -8.47 2.67
N ILE A 747 -25.71 -9.28 2.68
CA ILE A 747 -26.09 -10.11 3.82
C ILE A 747 -25.74 -11.56 3.48
N PRO A 748 -25.08 -12.30 4.37
CA PRO A 748 -24.75 -13.72 4.11
C PRO A 748 -25.96 -14.57 3.69
N ARG A 749 -27.13 -14.35 4.29
CA ARG A 749 -28.34 -15.05 3.91
C ARG A 749 -28.73 -14.79 2.44
N ALA A 750 -28.54 -13.56 1.97
CA ALA A 750 -28.79 -13.22 0.57
C ALA A 750 -27.88 -14.00 -0.38
N ALA A 751 -26.61 -14.13 -0.02
CA ALA A 751 -25.64 -14.93 -0.79
C ALA A 751 -26.04 -16.40 -0.86
N LEU A 752 -26.51 -16.97 0.25
CA LEU A 752 -26.96 -18.34 0.36
C LEU A 752 -28.25 -18.61 -0.45
N THR A 753 -29.11 -17.61 -0.61
CA THR A 753 -30.40 -17.71 -1.29
C THR A 753 -30.43 -16.89 -2.59
N ALA A 754 -29.26 -16.65 -3.18
CA ALA A 754 -29.12 -15.79 -4.36
C ALA A 754 -29.91 -16.29 -5.58
N ASP A 755 -30.11 -17.59 -5.72
CA ASP A 755 -30.94 -18.18 -6.76
C ASP A 755 -32.40 -17.72 -6.68
N ALA A 756 -32.97 -17.69 -5.48
CA ALA A 756 -34.31 -17.17 -5.23
C ALA A 756 -34.36 -15.65 -5.47
N ILE A 757 -33.40 -14.91 -4.99
CA ILE A 757 -33.31 -13.44 -5.16
C ILE A 757 -33.17 -13.05 -6.63
N ALA A 758 -32.46 -13.83 -7.42
CA ALA A 758 -32.28 -13.60 -8.86
C ALA A 758 -33.58 -13.76 -9.67
N THR A 759 -34.61 -14.37 -9.11
CA THR A 759 -35.94 -14.41 -9.77
C THR A 759 -36.55 -13.02 -9.86
N GLU A 760 -36.22 -12.14 -8.94
CA GLU A 760 -36.70 -10.76 -8.87
C GLU A 760 -35.62 -9.73 -9.22
N ALA A 761 -34.36 -10.00 -8.94
CA ALA A 761 -33.25 -9.09 -9.23
C ALA A 761 -32.70 -9.33 -10.63
N GLU A 762 -32.61 -8.27 -11.42
CA GLU A 762 -32.03 -8.28 -12.76
C GLU A 762 -30.50 -8.17 -12.75
N PHE A 763 -29.93 -7.70 -11.67
CA PHE A 763 -28.48 -7.65 -11.44
C PHE A 763 -28.14 -7.76 -9.96
N PHE A 764 -26.90 -8.15 -9.67
CA PHE A 764 -26.34 -8.16 -8.33
C PHE A 764 -25.15 -7.20 -8.27
N SER A 765 -25.03 -6.48 -7.17
CA SER A 765 -23.82 -5.78 -6.79
C SER A 765 -23.40 -6.26 -5.40
N PHE A 766 -22.17 -6.72 -5.27
CA PHE A 766 -21.68 -7.21 -3.98
C PHE A 766 -21.21 -6.07 -3.10
N GLY A 767 -21.91 -5.83 -1.99
CA GLY A 767 -21.55 -4.86 -0.97
C GLY A 767 -20.58 -5.50 0.04
N THR A 768 -19.33 -5.62 -0.35
CA THR A 768 -18.35 -6.41 0.38
C THR A 768 -17.96 -5.83 1.75
N ASN A 769 -18.19 -4.55 1.99
CA ASN A 769 -17.98 -3.98 3.33
C ASN A 769 -18.93 -4.61 4.36
N ASP A 770 -20.23 -4.57 4.10
CA ASP A 770 -21.24 -5.17 4.98
C ASP A 770 -21.13 -6.69 5.00
N LEU A 771 -20.91 -7.31 3.86
CA LEU A 771 -20.75 -8.75 3.76
C LEU A 771 -19.57 -9.24 4.62
N THR A 772 -18.47 -8.49 4.61
CA THR A 772 -17.30 -8.77 5.45
C THR A 772 -17.63 -8.62 6.93
N GLN A 773 -18.28 -7.52 7.31
CA GLN A 773 -18.69 -7.27 8.71
C GLN A 773 -19.56 -8.39 9.25
N MET A 774 -20.55 -8.81 8.48
CA MET A 774 -21.49 -9.85 8.92
C MET A 774 -20.88 -11.25 8.89
N THR A 775 -19.95 -11.51 7.99
CA THR A 775 -19.27 -12.81 7.90
C THR A 775 -18.26 -12.98 9.02
N PHE A 776 -17.48 -11.96 9.32
CA PHE A 776 -16.54 -11.98 10.44
C PHE A 776 -17.22 -11.76 11.80
N GLY A 777 -18.38 -11.13 11.83
CA GLY A 777 -19.13 -10.89 13.06
C GLY A 777 -18.63 -9.70 13.88
N PHE A 778 -17.95 -8.74 13.25
CA PHE A 778 -17.55 -7.48 13.90
C PHE A 778 -17.73 -6.28 12.98
N SER A 779 -17.94 -5.12 13.58
CA SER A 779 -18.08 -3.90 12.81
C SER A 779 -16.72 -3.29 12.44
N ARG A 780 -16.66 -2.69 11.27
CA ARG A 780 -15.48 -1.96 10.82
C ARG A 780 -15.07 -0.84 11.80
N ASP A 781 -16.05 -0.16 12.36
CA ASP A 781 -15.81 0.96 13.27
C ASP A 781 -15.22 0.52 14.62
N ASP A 782 -15.57 -0.68 15.08
CA ASP A 782 -15.10 -1.22 16.35
C ASP A 782 -13.82 -2.06 16.21
N ALA A 783 -13.51 -2.52 15.02
CA ALA A 783 -12.40 -3.45 14.77
C ALA A 783 -11.03 -2.92 15.19
N GLY A 784 -10.83 -1.60 15.13
CA GLY A 784 -9.59 -0.94 15.53
C GLY A 784 -9.17 -1.20 16.98
N LYS A 785 -10.13 -1.60 17.83
CA LYS A 785 -9.86 -1.90 19.24
C LYS A 785 -9.09 -3.21 19.46
N PHE A 786 -9.16 -4.15 18.50
CA PHE A 786 -8.57 -5.48 18.66
C PHE A 786 -7.73 -5.96 17.47
N LEU A 787 -7.90 -5.42 16.27
CA LEU A 787 -7.17 -5.87 15.08
C LEU A 787 -5.65 -5.74 15.22
N GLY A 788 -5.17 -4.69 15.91
CA GLY A 788 -3.76 -4.52 16.20
C GLY A 788 -3.16 -5.74 16.92
N ALA A 789 -3.84 -6.23 17.96
CA ALA A 789 -3.42 -7.42 18.68
C ALA A 789 -3.48 -8.68 17.81
N TYR A 790 -4.46 -8.78 16.92
CA TYR A 790 -4.57 -9.90 15.98
C TYR A 790 -3.39 -9.94 15.01
N TYR A 791 -2.94 -8.78 14.55
CA TYR A 791 -1.75 -8.70 13.69
C TYR A 791 -0.48 -9.07 14.44
N GLU A 792 -0.30 -8.55 15.65
CA GLU A 792 0.85 -8.88 16.50
C GLU A 792 0.95 -10.38 16.81
N LYS A 793 -0.19 -11.02 17.04
CA LYS A 793 -0.27 -12.44 17.34
C LYS A 793 -0.38 -13.33 16.10
N LYS A 794 -0.33 -12.73 14.91
CA LYS A 794 -0.36 -13.42 13.62
C LYS A 794 -1.63 -14.22 13.38
N ILE A 795 -2.75 -13.78 13.97
CA ILE A 795 -4.07 -14.36 13.73
C ILE A 795 -4.57 -13.89 12.36
N TYR A 796 -4.46 -12.61 12.08
CA TYR A 796 -4.71 -12.04 10.76
C TYR A 796 -3.42 -11.45 10.20
N GLU A 797 -3.14 -11.72 8.93
CA GLU A 797 -2.03 -11.11 8.21
C GLU A 797 -2.44 -9.80 7.52
N GLN A 798 -3.73 -9.63 7.25
CA GLN A 798 -4.26 -8.50 6.48
C GLN A 798 -5.55 -7.97 7.09
N ASP A 799 -5.83 -6.71 6.81
CA ASP A 799 -7.12 -6.10 7.15
C ASP A 799 -8.18 -6.61 6.16
N PRO A 800 -9.22 -7.33 6.65
CA PRO A 800 -10.27 -7.88 5.77
C PRO A 800 -11.12 -6.81 5.09
N PHE A 801 -11.08 -5.57 5.55
CA PHE A 801 -11.79 -4.45 4.92
C PHE A 801 -10.98 -3.81 3.79
N ALA A 802 -9.67 -3.88 3.83
CA ALA A 802 -8.80 -3.38 2.77
C ALA A 802 -8.69 -4.37 1.61
N ARG A 803 -8.63 -5.66 1.93
CA ARG A 803 -8.57 -6.76 0.97
C ARG A 803 -9.66 -7.75 1.21
N LEU A 804 -10.27 -8.22 0.14
CA LEU A 804 -11.32 -9.23 0.22
C LEU A 804 -10.75 -10.53 0.82
N ASP A 805 -11.39 -10.99 1.88
CA ASP A 805 -11.17 -12.32 2.43
C ASP A 805 -11.69 -13.35 1.42
N GLN A 806 -10.79 -13.98 0.69
CA GLN A 806 -11.16 -14.94 -0.35
C GLN A 806 -11.57 -16.30 0.21
N VAL A 807 -11.20 -16.58 1.45
CA VAL A 807 -11.48 -17.87 2.09
C VAL A 807 -12.93 -17.96 2.60
N GLY A 808 -13.37 -16.96 3.33
CA GLY A 808 -14.72 -16.93 3.90
C GLY A 808 -15.69 -16.10 3.08
N VAL A 809 -15.47 -14.79 3.03
CA VAL A 809 -16.33 -13.86 2.28
C VAL A 809 -16.36 -14.20 0.79
N GLY A 810 -15.20 -14.55 0.25
CA GLY A 810 -15.08 -14.96 -1.17
C GLY A 810 -15.91 -16.17 -1.54
N GLN A 811 -16.09 -17.13 -0.63
CA GLN A 811 -16.99 -18.27 -0.87
C GLN A 811 -18.43 -17.79 -1.04
N LEU A 812 -18.87 -16.85 -0.23
CA LEU A 812 -20.22 -16.29 -0.35
C LEU A 812 -20.41 -15.51 -1.65
N VAL A 813 -19.43 -14.73 -2.05
CA VAL A 813 -19.47 -13.98 -3.32
C VAL A 813 -19.55 -14.96 -4.51
N LYS A 814 -18.69 -15.95 -4.53
CA LYS A 814 -18.68 -16.97 -5.58
C LYS A 814 -20.00 -17.76 -5.64
N MET A 815 -20.49 -18.17 -4.49
CA MET A 815 -21.76 -18.91 -4.37
C MET A 815 -22.91 -18.08 -4.92
N ALA A 816 -22.98 -16.80 -4.54
CA ALA A 816 -24.06 -15.91 -5.00
C ALA A 816 -23.93 -15.64 -6.52
N ALA A 817 -22.72 -15.48 -7.03
CA ALA A 817 -22.49 -15.32 -8.46
C ALA A 817 -22.96 -16.54 -9.26
N ASP A 818 -22.57 -17.72 -8.82
CA ASP A 818 -22.95 -18.99 -9.47
C ASP A 818 -24.46 -19.24 -9.41
N LYS A 819 -25.08 -19.02 -8.27
CA LYS A 819 -26.52 -19.15 -8.07
C LYS A 819 -27.33 -18.14 -8.90
N GLY A 820 -26.84 -16.91 -8.95
CA GLY A 820 -27.46 -15.88 -9.77
C GLY A 820 -27.44 -16.21 -11.24
N LYS A 821 -26.32 -16.70 -11.75
CA LYS A 821 -26.17 -17.13 -13.15
C LYS A 821 -27.03 -18.36 -13.46
N ALA A 822 -27.21 -19.26 -12.53
CA ALA A 822 -28.05 -20.44 -12.70
C ALA A 822 -29.52 -20.05 -12.91
N THR A 823 -30.03 -19.07 -12.19
CA THR A 823 -31.38 -18.57 -12.33
C THR A 823 -31.54 -17.61 -13.52
N ARG A 824 -30.57 -16.75 -13.73
CA ARG A 824 -30.57 -15.69 -14.74
C ARG A 824 -29.21 -15.67 -15.46
N PRO A 825 -29.05 -16.45 -16.55
CA PRO A 825 -27.72 -16.66 -17.19
C PRO A 825 -26.99 -15.40 -17.58
N ASN A 826 -27.72 -14.35 -17.95
CA ASN A 826 -27.13 -13.07 -18.37
C ASN A 826 -27.12 -12.01 -17.26
N ILE A 827 -27.27 -12.43 -16.01
CA ILE A 827 -27.26 -11.49 -14.89
C ILE A 827 -25.94 -10.71 -14.85
N LYS A 828 -26.08 -9.39 -14.68
CA LYS A 828 -24.91 -8.53 -14.49
C LYS A 828 -24.45 -8.64 -13.04
N LEU A 829 -23.18 -8.89 -12.82
CA LEU A 829 -22.57 -9.09 -11.53
C LEU A 829 -21.45 -8.08 -11.33
N GLY A 830 -21.59 -7.22 -10.34
CA GLY A 830 -20.58 -6.23 -10.01
C GLY A 830 -20.19 -6.29 -8.55
N ILE A 831 -19.05 -5.69 -8.22
CA ILE A 831 -18.62 -5.49 -6.85
C ILE A 831 -18.39 -4.00 -6.61
N CYS A 832 -18.83 -3.50 -5.47
CA CYS A 832 -18.58 -2.16 -5.01
C CYS A 832 -18.05 -2.21 -3.58
N GLY A 833 -17.55 -1.14 -3.08
CA GLY A 833 -16.87 -1.08 -1.78
C GLY A 833 -15.37 -0.91 -1.98
N GLU A 834 -14.61 -0.93 -0.91
CA GLU A 834 -13.16 -0.70 -0.94
C GLU A 834 -12.40 -1.78 -1.73
N HIS A 835 -12.93 -3.00 -1.75
CA HIS A 835 -12.30 -4.13 -2.43
C HIS A 835 -12.25 -3.97 -3.96
N GLY A 836 -13.14 -3.20 -4.55
CA GLY A 836 -13.19 -2.99 -6.00
C GLY A 836 -11.97 -2.32 -6.60
N GLY A 837 -11.16 -1.66 -5.79
CA GLY A 837 -9.90 -1.03 -6.20
C GLY A 837 -8.65 -1.76 -5.72
N ASP A 838 -8.80 -2.89 -5.03
CA ASP A 838 -7.67 -3.68 -4.56
C ASP A 838 -7.27 -4.72 -5.63
N PRO A 839 -5.99 -4.74 -6.07
CA PRO A 839 -5.57 -5.64 -7.14
C PRO A 839 -5.86 -7.12 -6.90
N SER A 840 -5.63 -7.64 -5.69
CA SER A 840 -5.89 -9.05 -5.39
C SER A 840 -7.38 -9.39 -5.43
N SER A 841 -8.21 -8.46 -4.98
CA SER A 841 -9.67 -8.61 -5.02
C SER A 841 -10.20 -8.53 -6.46
N VAL A 842 -9.64 -7.66 -7.29
CA VAL A 842 -9.96 -7.55 -8.72
C VAL A 842 -9.63 -8.86 -9.44
N GLU A 843 -8.48 -9.44 -9.17
CA GLU A 843 -8.10 -10.75 -9.73
C GLU A 843 -9.09 -11.85 -9.34
N PHE A 844 -9.49 -11.89 -8.08
CA PHE A 844 -10.51 -12.80 -7.59
C PHE A 844 -11.84 -12.61 -8.36
N CYS A 845 -12.27 -11.37 -8.54
CA CYS A 845 -13.50 -11.05 -9.27
C CYS A 845 -13.43 -11.54 -10.73
N HIS A 846 -12.28 -11.35 -11.37
CA HIS A 846 -12.05 -11.88 -12.73
C HIS A 846 -12.20 -13.41 -12.75
N ASN A 847 -11.56 -14.08 -11.81
CA ASN A 847 -11.51 -15.55 -11.76
C ASN A 847 -12.87 -16.19 -11.49
N ILE A 848 -13.74 -15.53 -10.75
CA ILE A 848 -15.12 -16.03 -10.50
C ILE A 848 -16.12 -15.55 -11.55
N GLY A 849 -15.69 -14.79 -12.54
CA GLY A 849 -16.51 -14.39 -13.68
C GLY A 849 -17.49 -13.25 -13.43
N LEU A 850 -17.11 -12.28 -12.60
CA LEU A 850 -17.91 -11.05 -12.45
C LEU A 850 -17.87 -10.22 -13.73
N THR A 851 -18.88 -9.37 -13.90
CA THR A 851 -19.01 -8.50 -15.08
C THR A 851 -18.13 -7.26 -14.95
N TYR A 852 -18.12 -6.64 -13.77
CA TYR A 852 -17.35 -5.43 -13.52
C TYR A 852 -16.96 -5.30 -12.05
N VAL A 853 -15.97 -4.44 -11.81
CA VAL A 853 -15.63 -3.94 -10.48
C VAL A 853 -15.92 -2.45 -10.42
N SER A 854 -16.25 -1.93 -9.24
CA SER A 854 -16.52 -0.51 -9.03
C SER A 854 -15.69 -0.01 -7.85
N CYS A 855 -15.03 1.13 -8.02
CA CYS A 855 -14.11 1.68 -7.04
C CYS A 855 -14.16 3.21 -7.03
N SER A 856 -13.50 3.82 -6.06
CA SER A 856 -13.37 5.28 -6.01
C SER A 856 -12.67 5.81 -7.26
N PRO A 857 -12.92 7.07 -7.67
CA PRO A 857 -12.43 7.59 -8.95
C PRO A 857 -10.93 7.45 -9.17
N TYR A 858 -10.11 7.73 -8.18
CA TYR A 858 -8.65 7.67 -8.29
C TYR A 858 -8.09 6.24 -8.31
N ARG A 859 -8.88 5.25 -7.97
CA ARG A 859 -8.50 3.84 -8.05
C ARG A 859 -8.86 3.18 -9.39
N VAL A 860 -9.58 3.88 -10.25
CA VAL A 860 -9.98 3.37 -11.56
C VAL A 860 -8.79 2.89 -12.41
N PRO A 861 -7.69 3.63 -12.55
CA PRO A 861 -6.53 3.14 -13.29
C PRO A 861 -5.91 1.88 -12.67
N ILE A 862 -5.87 1.81 -11.35
CA ILE A 862 -5.36 0.65 -10.61
C ILE A 862 -6.22 -0.58 -10.93
N ALA A 863 -7.54 -0.44 -10.86
CA ALA A 863 -8.47 -1.53 -11.16
C ALA A 863 -8.39 -1.98 -12.62
N ARG A 864 -8.24 -1.05 -13.54
CA ARG A 864 -8.09 -1.36 -14.97
C ARG A 864 -6.83 -2.18 -15.23
N LEU A 865 -5.71 -1.78 -14.67
CA LEU A 865 -4.45 -2.49 -14.81
C LEU A 865 -4.51 -3.86 -14.12
N ALA A 866 -5.06 -3.94 -12.92
CA ALA A 866 -5.24 -5.20 -12.21
C ALA A 866 -6.14 -6.17 -12.98
N ALA A 867 -7.22 -5.69 -13.58
CA ALA A 867 -8.11 -6.48 -14.41
C ALA A 867 -7.39 -7.04 -15.65
N ALA A 868 -6.55 -6.23 -16.29
CA ALA A 868 -5.74 -6.66 -17.42
C ALA A 868 -4.74 -7.74 -17.01
N GLN A 869 -4.06 -7.55 -15.90
CA GLN A 869 -3.12 -8.54 -15.37
C GLN A 869 -3.81 -9.86 -15.05
N ALA A 870 -4.99 -9.81 -14.44
CA ALA A 870 -5.79 -11.00 -14.15
C ALA A 870 -6.16 -11.77 -15.42
N ALA A 871 -6.61 -11.06 -16.46
CA ALA A 871 -6.96 -11.65 -17.74
C ALA A 871 -5.75 -12.30 -18.43
N ILE A 872 -4.61 -11.65 -18.41
CA ILE A 872 -3.37 -12.15 -19.00
C ILE A 872 -2.90 -13.41 -18.27
N LYS A 873 -2.90 -13.40 -16.94
CA LYS A 873 -2.52 -14.57 -16.13
C LYS A 873 -3.46 -15.75 -16.37
N ALA A 874 -4.76 -15.52 -16.47
CA ALA A 874 -5.75 -16.56 -16.70
C ALA A 874 -5.65 -17.20 -18.10
N SER A 875 -5.10 -16.50 -19.09
CA SER A 875 -4.91 -16.98 -20.45
C SER A 875 -3.63 -17.83 -20.64
N LYS A 876 -2.75 -17.88 -19.65
CA LYS A 876 -1.51 -18.70 -19.63
C LYS A 876 -1.78 -20.08 -18.95
#